data_d03bf98e036f6dda34316bf8f5973654
#
_entry.id   d03bf98e036f6dda34316bf8f5973654
#
_cell.length_a   1.000
_cell.length_b   1.000
_cell.length_c   1.000
_cell.angle_alpha   90.00
_cell.angle_beta   90.00
_cell.angle_gamma   90.00
#
_symmetry.space_group_name_H-M   'P 1'
#
loop_
_entity.id
_entity.type
_entity.pdbx_description
1 polymer ?
#
loop_
_entity_poly.entity_id
_entity_poly.type
_entity_poly.pdbx_seq_one_letter_code
_entity_poly.pdbx_strand_id
1 'polypeptide(L)'
;MDQLTQHDPRRIGPFEVLGRLGAGGMGLVYLARSASGRRVAIKTVRTELAEDQLFRVRFTREVEAARAVSGFYTAAVVDADPRAAVPWLATAYVPAPSLEEIVNDCGPMPAQAVRWLAAGVAEALQSIHGAGLVHRDLKPSNVLVVEDGPRVIDFGIASGVSNTRLTMTNVAVGTPAYMSPEQAKDSRSVTGASDVFSLGSMLVFAATGHPPFHGANPVETVFMLLREGPDLEGLPDELRPLIESCMQMEPTGRPNPADLQAQLAPHLFGSGSDDSGTASAWLPERAVGLIESRRNGRPAGKPAPGAGRSGGGRPAPGPAPGPAPIPPPPSHDPVVPAPASVVAPAGGGPDTGPVQLAGAQVPIGPGPRVADVRAAAVKAPPPEAALAASWSKPRPGVNGTEPAVGPAVAAPPAPVAPPEASGWRPWRFRMSNDVWGTPSVADDLVYVTSFEVHALDVGTGRRRFKTRDVAWSMAVADGRIHASDGPTLFALEAREGADLWRLQTDAWVYALQAGRGTVVTGTRGGGAQGWEASTGQKLWEITGCQTDFESPEAGPALHDGTVYLWQDARLRALDARTGDERWSYPIGDAASCGGVPVRITPATDGYVYVSAGTRVLALDVAAGHVKWHFEAPAVFLSPPTFVPGPAVTGGGVYLADYLGTVYALDATDGRDRWRIATESRASVEPVLVAAGHVHVGSGKGLYTLDAVTGTPKWRFQAGGDIVGAPSVAEGRIHFGSTDHLLYTLKADDGRLRWKLATGGEITGSPVVQDGVVYACSKDRCVYALDAEKGTGTARTA
;
A
#
# COMPACT_ATOMS: atom_id res chain seq x y z
N MET A 1 -24.58 -5.22 -0.42
CA MET A 1 -25.31 -4.24 0.42
C MET A 1 -25.43 -4.81 1.82
N ASP A 2 -24.88 -4.10 2.83
CA ASP A 2 -24.84 -4.55 4.21
C ASP A 2 -26.00 -3.94 5.00
N GLN A 3 -26.43 -4.64 6.05
CA GLN A 3 -27.48 -4.17 6.93
C GLN A 3 -26.98 -2.99 7.79
N LEU A 4 -27.88 -2.07 8.11
CA LEU A 4 -27.57 -0.95 8.99
C LEU A 4 -27.28 -1.43 10.41
N THR A 5 -26.23 -0.90 11.00
CA THR A 5 -25.89 -1.10 12.42
C THR A 5 -26.67 -0.11 13.31
N GLN A 6 -26.54 -0.25 14.64
CA GLN A 6 -27.15 0.69 15.60
C GLN A 6 -26.54 2.10 15.53
N HIS A 7 -25.32 2.22 15.01
CA HIS A 7 -24.60 3.49 14.89
C HIS A 7 -24.85 4.21 13.55
N ASP A 8 -25.53 3.56 12.61
CA ASP A 8 -25.83 4.19 11.33
C ASP A 8 -27.01 5.16 11.42
N PRO A 9 -26.90 6.31 10.74
CA PRO A 9 -28.00 7.27 10.68
C PRO A 9 -29.20 6.63 9.95
N ARG A 10 -30.39 6.81 10.49
CA ARG A 10 -31.63 6.39 9.82
C ARG A 10 -32.08 7.36 8.72
N ARG A 11 -31.60 8.60 8.79
CA ARG A 11 -31.82 9.64 7.80
C ARG A 11 -30.55 10.45 7.58
N ILE A 12 -30.33 10.88 6.34
CA ILE A 12 -29.28 11.82 5.93
C ILE A 12 -29.98 12.89 5.08
N GLY A 13 -30.02 14.14 5.58
CA GLY A 13 -30.82 15.17 4.94
C GLY A 13 -32.28 14.74 4.76
N PRO A 14 -32.88 14.91 3.56
CA PRO A 14 -34.24 14.50 3.26
C PRO A 14 -34.42 12.98 2.99
N PHE A 15 -33.32 12.22 2.93
CA PHE A 15 -33.32 10.83 2.49
C PHE A 15 -33.42 9.85 3.67
N GLU A 16 -34.19 8.78 3.50
CA GLU A 16 -34.25 7.62 4.38
C GLU A 16 -33.15 6.63 4.02
N VAL A 17 -32.31 6.23 4.97
CA VAL A 17 -31.19 5.30 4.73
C VAL A 17 -31.70 3.86 4.76
N LEU A 18 -31.36 3.09 3.71
CA LEU A 18 -31.82 1.72 3.50
C LEU A 18 -30.77 0.65 3.83
N GLY A 19 -29.46 0.97 3.62
CA GLY A 19 -28.36 0.05 3.84
C GLY A 19 -27.02 0.68 3.52
N ARG A 20 -25.93 -0.01 3.83
CA ARG A 20 -24.58 0.39 3.43
C ARG A 20 -24.25 -0.19 2.05
N LEU A 21 -23.73 0.64 1.14
CA LEU A 21 -23.17 0.21 -0.15
C LEU A 21 -21.69 -0.12 -0.05
N GLY A 22 -20.97 0.59 0.83
CA GLY A 22 -19.53 0.39 1.03
C GLY A 22 -18.93 1.37 2.02
N ALA A 23 -17.63 1.20 2.26
CA ALA A 23 -16.80 2.10 3.05
C ALA A 23 -15.54 2.45 2.25
N GLY A 24 -15.10 3.70 2.31
CA GLY A 24 -13.88 4.17 1.66
C GLY A 24 -13.05 5.07 2.57
N GLY A 25 -11.88 5.49 2.12
CA GLY A 25 -10.97 6.35 2.88
C GLY A 25 -11.60 7.66 3.39
N MET A 26 -12.62 8.16 2.68
CA MET A 26 -13.29 9.43 2.99
C MET A 26 -14.56 9.29 3.83
N GLY A 27 -15.11 8.09 3.98
CA GLY A 27 -16.34 7.87 4.75
C GLY A 27 -17.14 6.67 4.28
N LEU A 28 -18.40 6.65 4.67
CA LEU A 28 -19.36 5.58 4.35
C LEU A 28 -20.26 5.99 3.18
N VAL A 29 -20.59 5.00 2.35
CA VAL A 29 -21.57 5.17 1.26
C VAL A 29 -22.82 4.40 1.61
N TYR A 30 -23.95 5.10 1.61
CA TYR A 30 -25.26 4.55 1.95
C TYR A 30 -26.17 4.49 0.72
N LEU A 31 -26.95 3.43 0.60
CA LEU A 31 -28.15 3.43 -0.22
C LEU A 31 -29.27 4.12 0.57
N ALA A 32 -29.90 5.11 -0.05
CA ALA A 32 -30.99 5.84 0.57
C ALA A 32 -32.15 6.08 -0.42
N ARG A 33 -33.28 6.56 0.09
CA ARG A 33 -34.49 6.80 -0.69
C ARG A 33 -35.06 8.17 -0.36
N SER A 34 -35.46 8.93 -1.38
CA SER A 34 -36.18 10.18 -1.22
C SER A 34 -37.66 9.91 -0.82
N ALA A 35 -38.37 10.94 -0.40
CA ALA A 35 -39.80 10.85 -0.11
C ALA A 35 -40.63 10.40 -1.33
N SER A 36 -40.19 10.69 -2.55
CA SER A 36 -40.81 10.23 -3.81
C SER A 36 -40.42 8.81 -4.21
N GLY A 37 -39.65 8.10 -3.41
CA GLY A 37 -39.20 6.73 -3.69
C GLY A 37 -37.92 6.63 -4.55
N ARG A 38 -37.33 7.73 -5.03
CA ARG A 38 -36.11 7.71 -5.83
C ARG A 38 -34.94 7.22 -4.99
N ARG A 39 -34.19 6.21 -5.48
CA ARG A 39 -32.98 5.71 -4.83
C ARG A 39 -31.78 6.60 -5.14
N VAL A 40 -30.94 6.83 -4.15
CA VAL A 40 -29.71 7.60 -4.22
C VAL A 40 -28.58 6.86 -3.49
N ALA A 41 -27.34 7.06 -3.93
CA ALA A 41 -26.14 6.70 -3.19
C ALA A 41 -25.66 7.95 -2.45
N ILE A 42 -25.51 7.87 -1.11
CA ILE A 42 -25.10 9.01 -0.29
C ILE A 42 -23.75 8.71 0.29
N LYS A 43 -22.77 9.50 -0.08
CA LYS A 43 -21.41 9.51 0.48
C LYS A 43 -21.35 10.51 1.63
N THR A 44 -21.00 10.05 2.83
CA THR A 44 -20.77 10.90 4.01
C THR A 44 -19.27 11.09 4.22
N VAL A 45 -18.91 12.25 4.72
CA VAL A 45 -17.52 12.57 5.08
C VAL A 45 -17.26 12.07 6.50
N ARG A 46 -16.03 11.56 6.76
CA ARG A 46 -15.62 11.18 8.12
C ARG A 46 -15.62 12.42 9.04
N THR A 47 -15.90 12.20 10.32
CA THR A 47 -16.00 13.28 11.31
C THR A 47 -14.73 14.11 11.40
N GLU A 48 -13.56 13.44 11.32
CA GLU A 48 -12.23 14.05 11.39
C GLU A 48 -12.00 15.03 10.23
N LEU A 49 -12.44 14.67 9.02
CA LEU A 49 -12.38 15.54 7.84
C LEU A 49 -13.46 16.63 7.89
N ALA A 50 -14.59 16.34 8.53
CA ALA A 50 -15.67 17.30 8.68
C ALA A 50 -15.31 18.46 9.62
N GLU A 51 -14.34 18.30 10.50
CA GLU A 51 -13.86 19.33 11.43
C GLU A 51 -12.85 20.28 10.77
N ASP A 52 -12.17 19.86 9.68
CA ASP A 52 -11.23 20.68 8.94
C ASP A 52 -11.94 21.77 8.09
N GLN A 53 -11.74 23.02 8.46
CA GLN A 53 -12.30 24.18 7.77
C GLN A 53 -11.83 24.30 6.31
N LEU A 54 -10.56 23.97 6.02
CA LEU A 54 -10.02 24.01 4.66
C LEU A 54 -10.61 22.90 3.80
N PHE A 55 -10.85 21.75 4.41
CA PHE A 55 -11.57 20.66 3.76
C PHE A 55 -13.00 21.09 3.40
N ARG A 56 -13.76 21.68 4.33
CA ARG A 56 -15.13 22.14 4.07
C ARG A 56 -15.22 23.15 2.94
N VAL A 57 -14.29 24.10 2.88
CA VAL A 57 -14.24 25.09 1.78
C VAL A 57 -14.00 24.41 0.43
N ARG A 58 -13.05 23.47 0.38
CA ARG A 58 -12.75 22.71 -0.84
C ARG A 58 -13.92 21.83 -1.25
N PHE A 59 -14.44 21.03 -0.30
CA PHE A 59 -15.59 20.15 -0.52
C PHE A 59 -16.81 20.94 -1.06
N THR A 60 -17.09 22.13 -0.50
CA THR A 60 -18.17 23.00 -1.02
C THR A 60 -17.97 23.36 -2.48
N ARG A 61 -16.76 23.79 -2.88
CA ARG A 61 -16.44 24.15 -4.28
C ARG A 61 -16.52 22.96 -5.21
N GLU A 62 -16.01 21.81 -4.78
CA GLU A 62 -16.05 20.57 -5.58
C GLU A 62 -17.49 20.06 -5.75
N VAL A 63 -18.33 20.16 -4.73
CA VAL A 63 -19.76 19.85 -4.81
C VAL A 63 -20.48 20.80 -5.78
N GLU A 64 -20.18 22.10 -5.74
CA GLU A 64 -20.76 23.09 -6.68
C GLU A 64 -20.36 22.78 -8.14
N ALA A 65 -19.10 22.44 -8.37
CA ALA A 65 -18.63 22.04 -9.70
C ALA A 65 -19.23 20.70 -10.14
N ALA A 66 -19.35 19.74 -9.24
CA ALA A 66 -19.96 18.43 -9.54
C ALA A 66 -21.45 18.53 -9.91
N ARG A 67 -22.19 19.49 -9.38
CA ARG A 67 -23.58 19.77 -9.79
C ARG A 67 -23.66 20.24 -11.25
N ALA A 68 -22.60 20.83 -11.80
CA ALA A 68 -22.53 21.27 -13.20
C ALA A 68 -22.15 20.12 -14.16
N VAL A 69 -21.67 18.98 -13.65
CA VAL A 69 -21.39 17.81 -14.48
C VAL A 69 -22.71 17.19 -14.95
N SER A 70 -22.97 17.29 -16.24
CA SER A 70 -24.15 16.68 -16.88
C SER A 70 -23.66 15.85 -18.07
N GLY A 71 -23.30 14.60 -17.82
CA GLY A 71 -22.87 13.66 -18.86
C GLY A 71 -23.72 12.39 -18.81
N PHE A 72 -23.98 11.81 -19.97
CA PHE A 72 -24.74 10.55 -20.07
C PHE A 72 -24.02 9.42 -19.31
N TYR A 73 -22.68 9.42 -19.36
CA TYR A 73 -21.84 8.40 -18.73
C TYR A 73 -21.36 8.75 -17.32
N THR A 74 -22.02 9.71 -16.64
CA THR A 74 -21.71 10.07 -15.24
C THR A 74 -22.91 9.85 -14.33
N ALA A 75 -22.69 9.55 -13.05
CA ALA A 75 -23.76 9.52 -12.05
C ALA A 75 -24.08 10.96 -11.59
N ALA A 76 -25.23 11.46 -11.98
CA ALA A 76 -25.65 12.83 -11.68
C ALA A 76 -25.76 13.09 -10.17
N VAL A 77 -25.28 14.27 -9.71
CA VAL A 77 -25.51 14.77 -8.36
C VAL A 77 -27.00 15.10 -8.19
N VAL A 78 -27.65 14.49 -7.18
CA VAL A 78 -29.06 14.70 -6.86
C VAL A 78 -29.24 15.79 -5.83
N ASP A 79 -28.39 15.75 -4.76
CA ASP A 79 -28.42 16.72 -3.67
C ASP A 79 -27.13 16.65 -2.87
N ALA A 80 -26.83 17.68 -2.08
CA ALA A 80 -25.69 17.70 -1.19
C ALA A 80 -25.84 18.76 -0.12
N ASP A 81 -25.29 18.50 1.07
CA ASP A 81 -25.15 19.50 2.11
C ASP A 81 -23.72 19.52 2.66
N PRO A 82 -22.84 20.39 2.10
CA PRO A 82 -21.46 20.54 2.57
C PRO A 82 -21.36 21.28 3.91
N ARG A 83 -22.45 21.89 4.40
CA ARG A 83 -22.51 22.62 5.66
C ARG A 83 -23.09 21.81 6.82
N ALA A 84 -23.63 20.64 6.55
CA ALA A 84 -24.12 19.74 7.60
C ALA A 84 -23.04 19.45 8.66
N ALA A 85 -23.44 19.03 9.86
CA ALA A 85 -22.48 18.58 10.90
C ALA A 85 -21.55 17.50 10.33
N VAL A 86 -22.11 16.52 9.65
CA VAL A 86 -21.40 15.55 8.80
C VAL A 86 -21.73 15.89 7.35
N PRO A 87 -20.83 16.48 6.56
CA PRO A 87 -21.06 16.80 5.15
C PRO A 87 -21.39 15.55 4.34
N TRP A 88 -22.29 15.68 3.35
CA TRP A 88 -22.70 14.58 2.52
C TRP A 88 -23.01 15.02 1.08
N LEU A 89 -22.91 14.04 0.18
CA LEU A 89 -23.27 14.16 -1.24
C LEU A 89 -24.14 12.98 -1.64
N ALA A 90 -25.25 13.24 -2.31
CA ALA A 90 -26.16 12.25 -2.87
C ALA A 90 -26.06 12.26 -4.41
N THR A 91 -25.80 11.11 -5.00
CA THR A 91 -25.79 10.89 -6.46
C THR A 91 -26.91 9.93 -6.84
N ALA A 92 -27.29 9.88 -8.11
CA ALA A 92 -28.23 8.92 -8.63
C ALA A 92 -27.70 7.49 -8.41
N TYR A 93 -28.50 6.64 -7.78
CA TYR A 93 -28.14 5.23 -7.59
C TYR A 93 -28.29 4.45 -8.90
N VAL A 94 -27.20 3.82 -9.34
CA VAL A 94 -27.16 2.95 -10.53
C VAL A 94 -27.11 1.49 -10.04
N PRO A 95 -28.15 0.68 -10.25
CA PRO A 95 -28.17 -0.72 -9.83
C PRO A 95 -27.43 -1.61 -10.85
N ALA A 96 -26.10 -1.47 -10.92
CA ALA A 96 -25.24 -2.17 -11.86
C ALA A 96 -23.97 -2.68 -11.18
N PRO A 97 -23.31 -3.72 -11.72
CA PRO A 97 -21.99 -4.15 -11.27
C PRO A 97 -20.92 -3.13 -11.68
N SER A 98 -19.83 -3.09 -10.94
CA SER A 98 -18.62 -2.38 -11.35
C SER A 98 -17.87 -3.14 -12.45
N LEU A 99 -17.00 -2.45 -13.18
CA LEU A 99 -16.08 -3.08 -14.13
C LEU A 99 -15.20 -4.13 -13.44
N GLU A 100 -14.78 -3.85 -12.20
CA GLU A 100 -14.01 -4.80 -11.39
C GLU A 100 -14.80 -6.09 -11.13
N GLU A 101 -16.08 -6.00 -10.74
CA GLU A 101 -16.92 -7.17 -10.54
C GLU A 101 -17.13 -7.94 -11.86
N ILE A 102 -17.32 -7.25 -12.99
CA ILE A 102 -17.50 -7.91 -14.30
C ILE A 102 -16.26 -8.69 -14.70
N VAL A 103 -15.09 -8.08 -14.64
CA VAL A 103 -13.83 -8.75 -15.05
C VAL A 103 -13.50 -9.91 -14.12
N ASN A 104 -13.71 -9.76 -12.81
CA ASN A 104 -13.46 -10.83 -11.83
C ASN A 104 -14.43 -12.02 -12.00
N ASP A 105 -15.71 -11.76 -12.31
CA ASP A 105 -16.73 -12.81 -12.42
C ASP A 105 -16.82 -13.42 -13.83
N CYS A 106 -16.56 -12.63 -14.88
CA CYS A 106 -16.76 -13.03 -16.27
C CYS A 106 -15.45 -13.25 -17.04
N GLY A 107 -14.29 -12.80 -16.50
CA GLY A 107 -13.00 -12.79 -17.17
C GLY A 107 -12.76 -11.53 -18.00
N PRO A 108 -11.61 -11.43 -18.68
CA PRO A 108 -11.24 -10.31 -19.53
C PRO A 108 -12.26 -10.01 -20.62
N MET A 109 -12.41 -8.74 -20.96
CA MET A 109 -13.36 -8.28 -21.96
C MET A 109 -12.75 -8.38 -23.39
N PRO A 110 -13.57 -8.71 -24.41
CA PRO A 110 -13.14 -8.66 -25.81
C PRO A 110 -12.68 -7.25 -26.22
N ALA A 111 -11.73 -7.17 -27.16
CA ALA A 111 -11.16 -5.90 -27.59
C ALA A 111 -12.19 -4.85 -28.04
N GLN A 112 -13.25 -5.28 -28.73
CA GLN A 112 -14.33 -4.38 -29.15
C GLN A 112 -15.09 -3.81 -27.94
N ALA A 113 -15.35 -4.63 -26.90
CA ALA A 113 -15.98 -4.17 -25.65
C ALA A 113 -15.08 -3.16 -24.92
N VAL A 114 -13.76 -3.38 -24.92
CA VAL A 114 -12.79 -2.45 -24.32
C VAL A 114 -12.78 -1.11 -25.07
N ARG A 115 -12.92 -1.09 -26.39
CA ARG A 115 -13.04 0.15 -27.18
C ARG A 115 -14.32 0.92 -26.85
N TRP A 116 -15.46 0.24 -26.72
CA TRP A 116 -16.72 0.86 -26.30
C TRP A 116 -16.64 1.44 -24.89
N LEU A 117 -16.03 0.69 -23.97
CA LEU A 117 -15.76 1.14 -22.61
C LEU A 117 -14.90 2.41 -22.62
N ALA A 118 -13.81 2.39 -23.41
CA ALA A 118 -12.89 3.52 -23.54
C ALA A 118 -13.61 4.79 -24.05
N ALA A 119 -14.45 4.66 -25.08
CA ALA A 119 -15.20 5.78 -25.64
C ALA A 119 -16.18 6.38 -24.62
N GLY A 120 -16.94 5.55 -23.92
CA GLY A 120 -17.91 6.06 -22.94
C GLY A 120 -17.23 6.70 -21.71
N VAL A 121 -16.11 6.14 -21.25
CA VAL A 121 -15.35 6.76 -20.14
C VAL A 121 -14.66 8.04 -20.61
N ALA A 122 -14.14 8.10 -21.84
CA ALA A 122 -13.58 9.35 -22.39
C ALA A 122 -14.64 10.47 -22.45
N GLU A 123 -15.89 10.16 -22.82
CA GLU A 123 -17.00 11.13 -22.81
C GLU A 123 -17.36 11.58 -21.38
N ALA A 124 -17.35 10.66 -20.43
CA ALA A 124 -17.53 11.01 -19.02
C ALA A 124 -16.43 11.98 -18.53
N LEU A 125 -15.17 11.68 -18.86
CA LEU A 125 -14.02 12.54 -18.51
C LEU A 125 -14.11 13.92 -19.20
N GLN A 126 -14.56 13.99 -20.45
CA GLN A 126 -14.78 15.27 -21.11
C GLN A 126 -15.82 16.13 -20.36
N SER A 127 -16.91 15.52 -19.89
CA SER A 127 -17.93 16.21 -19.10
C SER A 127 -17.41 16.67 -17.73
N ILE A 128 -16.59 15.84 -17.06
CA ILE A 128 -15.98 16.14 -15.75
C ILE A 128 -14.95 17.28 -15.90
N HIS A 129 -14.05 17.18 -16.89
CA HIS A 129 -13.01 18.19 -17.13
C HIS A 129 -13.63 19.51 -17.61
N GLY A 130 -14.72 19.47 -18.40
CA GLY A 130 -15.47 20.64 -18.82
C GLY A 130 -16.10 21.41 -17.66
N ALA A 131 -16.42 20.76 -16.55
CA ALA A 131 -16.86 21.38 -15.30
C ALA A 131 -15.69 21.89 -14.41
N GLY A 132 -14.46 21.80 -14.87
CA GLY A 132 -13.27 22.21 -14.12
C GLY A 132 -12.86 21.22 -13.01
N LEU A 133 -13.35 19.99 -13.07
CA LEU A 133 -12.99 18.92 -12.14
C LEU A 133 -11.99 17.94 -12.77
N VAL A 134 -11.21 17.27 -11.93
CA VAL A 134 -10.39 16.11 -12.25
C VAL A 134 -10.87 14.95 -11.42
N HIS A 135 -11.00 13.76 -11.99
CA HIS A 135 -11.54 12.59 -11.26
C HIS A 135 -10.62 12.12 -10.13
N ARG A 136 -9.32 12.01 -10.38
CA ARG A 136 -8.23 11.69 -9.45
C ARG A 136 -8.23 10.29 -8.85
N ASP A 137 -9.31 9.52 -8.96
CA ASP A 137 -9.43 8.14 -8.45
C ASP A 137 -10.17 7.27 -9.46
N LEU A 138 -9.85 7.41 -10.77
CA LEU A 138 -10.44 6.57 -11.82
C LEU A 138 -9.85 5.16 -11.74
N LYS A 139 -10.71 4.18 -11.51
CA LYS A 139 -10.36 2.76 -11.36
C LYS A 139 -11.56 1.86 -11.65
N PRO A 140 -11.36 0.55 -11.86
CA PRO A 140 -12.45 -0.36 -12.23
C PRO A 140 -13.65 -0.38 -11.27
N SER A 141 -13.42 -0.21 -9.96
CA SER A 141 -14.50 -0.14 -8.97
C SER A 141 -15.34 1.15 -9.03
N ASN A 142 -14.81 2.22 -9.66
CA ASN A 142 -15.49 3.51 -9.82
C ASN A 142 -16.16 3.67 -11.21
N VAL A 143 -16.24 2.59 -12.00
CA VAL A 143 -16.94 2.54 -13.28
C VAL A 143 -17.98 1.45 -13.22
N LEU A 144 -19.28 1.82 -13.12
CA LEU A 144 -20.38 0.89 -13.19
C LEU A 144 -20.71 0.60 -14.67
N VAL A 145 -21.09 -0.61 -14.99
CA VAL A 145 -21.38 -1.01 -16.37
C VAL A 145 -22.86 -1.37 -16.49
N VAL A 146 -23.55 -0.64 -17.35
CA VAL A 146 -24.94 -0.90 -17.73
C VAL A 146 -25.05 -1.25 -19.22
N GLU A 147 -26.22 -1.69 -19.66
CA GLU A 147 -26.43 -2.18 -21.03
C GLU A 147 -26.06 -1.13 -22.09
N ASP A 148 -26.31 0.14 -21.82
CA ASP A 148 -26.07 1.28 -22.71
C ASP A 148 -24.73 1.98 -22.47
N GLY A 149 -23.79 1.38 -21.72
CA GLY A 149 -22.41 1.87 -21.55
C GLY A 149 -21.95 2.03 -20.11
N PRO A 150 -20.76 2.57 -19.88
CA PRO A 150 -20.24 2.81 -18.53
C PRO A 150 -20.98 3.94 -17.81
N ARG A 151 -20.87 3.98 -16.48
CA ARG A 151 -21.27 5.09 -15.61
C ARG A 151 -20.15 5.37 -14.63
N VAL A 152 -19.46 6.48 -14.83
CA VAL A 152 -18.38 6.93 -13.94
C VAL A 152 -18.97 7.52 -12.67
N ILE A 153 -18.52 7.05 -11.52
CA ILE A 153 -18.97 7.47 -10.19
C ILE A 153 -17.80 8.02 -9.37
N ASP A 154 -18.10 8.73 -8.29
CA ASP A 154 -17.14 9.19 -7.29
C ASP A 154 -16.01 10.11 -7.82
N PHE A 155 -16.30 10.93 -8.82
CA PHE A 155 -15.33 11.85 -9.42
C PHE A 155 -15.04 13.06 -8.52
N GLY A 156 -13.74 13.32 -8.28
CA GLY A 156 -13.13 14.58 -7.83
C GLY A 156 -13.53 15.14 -6.47
N ILE A 157 -14.63 14.69 -5.86
CA ILE A 157 -15.21 15.30 -4.68
C ILE A 157 -14.49 14.80 -3.44
N ALA A 158 -13.70 15.67 -2.83
CA ALA A 158 -12.88 15.45 -1.64
C ALA A 158 -11.51 14.74 -1.85
N SER A 159 -11.08 14.47 -3.08
CA SER A 159 -9.73 13.93 -3.36
C SER A 159 -8.59 14.92 -3.08
N GLY A 160 -8.91 16.21 -2.88
CA GLY A 160 -7.94 17.26 -2.54
C GLY A 160 -7.45 17.27 -1.09
N VAL A 161 -7.91 16.35 -0.24
CA VAL A 161 -7.46 16.24 1.16
C VAL A 161 -6.09 15.57 1.27
N SER A 162 -5.73 14.78 0.27
CA SER A 162 -4.38 14.24 0.16
C SER A 162 -3.45 15.30 -0.44
N ASN A 163 -3.29 16.45 0.23
CA ASN A 163 -2.14 17.32 0.06
C ASN A 163 -0.88 16.68 0.65
N THR A 164 -0.89 15.40 0.79
CA THR A 164 0.25 14.61 1.17
C THR A 164 0.80 13.98 -0.10
N ARG A 165 2.00 14.34 -0.48
CA ARG A 165 2.93 13.46 -1.18
C ARG A 165 2.56 12.05 -0.74
N LEU A 166 2.56 11.08 -1.66
CA LEU A 166 2.35 9.67 -1.33
C LEU A 166 3.35 9.29 -0.25
N THR A 167 3.02 9.62 0.99
CA THR A 167 3.76 9.12 2.13
C THR A 167 3.37 7.68 2.26
N MET A 168 4.35 6.82 2.12
CA MET A 168 4.34 5.37 2.22
C MET A 168 3.88 4.87 3.59
N THR A 169 2.94 5.54 4.20
CA THR A 169 2.26 5.06 5.40
C THR A 169 0.98 4.39 4.96
N ASN A 170 0.83 3.13 5.25
CA ASN A 170 -0.22 2.13 5.09
C ASN A 170 -1.71 2.58 5.04
N VAL A 171 -1.98 3.82 4.69
CA VAL A 171 -3.29 4.34 4.31
C VAL A 171 -3.14 4.92 2.91
N ALA A 172 -2.92 4.05 1.92
CA ALA A 172 -3.21 4.38 0.55
C ALA A 172 -4.72 4.61 0.46
N VAL A 173 -5.14 5.87 0.49
CA VAL A 173 -6.45 6.27 0.00
C VAL A 173 -6.39 6.09 -1.52
N GLY A 174 -6.71 4.90 -2.02
CA GLY A 174 -6.67 4.49 -3.41
C GLY A 174 -5.72 3.32 -3.67
N THR A 175 -6.06 2.50 -4.65
CA THR A 175 -5.21 1.42 -5.14
C THR A 175 -4.18 2.05 -6.09
N PRO A 176 -2.86 2.07 -5.78
CA PRO A 176 -1.86 2.74 -6.63
C PRO A 176 -1.70 2.13 -8.02
N ALA A 177 -2.28 0.95 -8.25
CA ALA A 177 -2.25 0.21 -9.51
C ALA A 177 -2.79 0.97 -10.74
N TYR A 178 -3.63 2.00 -10.52
CA TYR A 178 -4.24 2.80 -11.59
C TYR A 178 -3.83 4.28 -11.54
N MET A 179 -2.93 4.64 -10.63
CA MET A 179 -2.48 6.01 -10.42
C MET A 179 -1.55 6.49 -11.53
N SER A 180 -1.57 7.79 -11.84
CA SER A 180 -0.62 8.36 -12.79
C SER A 180 0.75 8.65 -12.15
N PRO A 181 1.85 8.70 -12.95
CA PRO A 181 3.19 8.98 -12.43
C PRO A 181 3.30 10.34 -11.72
N GLU A 182 2.68 11.39 -12.25
CA GLU A 182 2.66 12.71 -11.63
C GLU A 182 1.85 12.72 -10.33
N GLN A 183 0.77 11.97 -10.26
CA GLN A 183 -0.03 11.83 -9.04
C GLN A 183 0.77 11.11 -7.93
N ALA A 184 1.59 10.13 -8.31
CA ALA A 184 2.48 9.44 -7.41
C ALA A 184 3.65 10.32 -6.92
N LYS A 185 4.12 11.26 -7.77
CA LYS A 185 5.20 12.20 -7.43
C LYS A 185 4.72 13.39 -6.61
N ASP A 186 3.66 14.05 -7.05
CA ASP A 186 3.07 15.23 -6.40
C ASP A 186 1.58 15.37 -6.73
N SER A 187 0.73 15.18 -5.75
CA SER A 187 -0.73 15.31 -5.91
C SER A 187 -1.20 16.70 -6.37
N ARG A 188 -0.34 17.73 -6.31
CA ARG A 188 -0.64 19.08 -6.78
C ARG A 188 -0.49 19.23 -8.31
N SER A 189 0.29 18.37 -8.93
CA SER A 189 0.52 18.37 -10.38
C SER A 189 -0.56 17.63 -11.18
N VAL A 190 -1.57 17.10 -10.49
CA VAL A 190 -2.66 16.29 -11.07
C VAL A 190 -3.57 17.17 -11.95
N THR A 191 -3.71 16.77 -13.21
CA THR A 191 -4.54 17.43 -14.22
C THR A 191 -5.48 16.40 -14.88
N GLY A 192 -6.30 16.81 -15.83
CA GLY A 192 -7.13 15.90 -16.64
C GLY A 192 -6.31 14.83 -17.38
N ALA A 193 -5.05 15.09 -17.71
CA ALA A 193 -4.15 14.10 -18.28
C ALA A 193 -3.84 12.93 -17.32
N SER A 194 -3.94 13.15 -16.01
CA SER A 194 -3.79 12.09 -15.00
C SER A 194 -4.94 11.07 -15.07
N ASP A 195 -6.16 11.54 -15.31
CA ASP A 195 -7.32 10.66 -15.50
C ASP A 195 -7.21 9.84 -16.79
N VAL A 196 -6.57 10.40 -17.84
CA VAL A 196 -6.30 9.67 -19.08
C VAL A 196 -5.31 8.53 -18.86
N PHE A 197 -4.28 8.74 -18.04
CA PHE A 197 -3.39 7.65 -17.64
C PHE A 197 -4.14 6.54 -16.87
N SER A 198 -4.98 6.97 -15.91
CA SER A 198 -5.80 6.03 -15.14
C SER A 198 -6.81 5.27 -16.03
N LEU A 199 -7.34 5.93 -17.07
CA LEU A 199 -8.14 5.28 -18.10
C LEU A 199 -7.32 4.18 -18.80
N GLY A 200 -6.12 4.48 -19.32
CA GLY A 200 -5.23 3.49 -19.93
C GLY A 200 -4.97 2.28 -19.01
N SER A 201 -4.64 2.55 -17.75
CA SER A 201 -4.42 1.51 -16.73
C SER A 201 -5.66 0.63 -16.49
N MET A 202 -6.84 1.25 -16.46
CA MET A 202 -8.11 0.53 -16.32
C MET A 202 -8.44 -0.32 -17.57
N LEU A 203 -8.09 0.15 -18.77
CA LEU A 203 -8.29 -0.62 -20.02
C LEU A 203 -7.36 -1.83 -20.09
N VAL A 204 -6.12 -1.77 -19.54
CA VAL A 204 -5.27 -2.95 -19.36
C VAL A 204 -6.00 -3.98 -18.51
N PHE A 205 -6.51 -3.59 -17.32
CA PHE A 205 -7.27 -4.51 -16.47
C PHE A 205 -8.49 -5.09 -17.17
N ALA A 206 -9.25 -4.28 -17.90
CA ALA A 206 -10.41 -4.76 -18.63
C ALA A 206 -10.07 -5.81 -19.70
N ALA A 207 -8.91 -5.65 -20.36
CA ALA A 207 -8.46 -6.53 -21.46
C ALA A 207 -7.72 -7.78 -20.99
N THR A 208 -7.03 -7.74 -19.86
CA THR A 208 -6.12 -8.80 -19.39
C THR A 208 -6.58 -9.50 -18.10
N GLY A 209 -7.38 -8.83 -17.28
CA GLY A 209 -7.80 -9.30 -15.96
C GLY A 209 -6.83 -8.95 -14.83
N HIS A 210 -5.70 -8.30 -15.13
CA HIS A 210 -4.75 -7.80 -14.12
C HIS A 210 -4.44 -6.31 -14.33
N PRO A 211 -4.13 -5.56 -13.27
CA PRO A 211 -3.72 -4.17 -13.41
C PRO A 211 -2.31 -4.06 -13.98
N PRO A 212 -1.97 -2.96 -14.68
CA PRO A 212 -0.65 -2.79 -15.29
C PRO A 212 0.49 -2.62 -14.27
N PHE A 213 0.17 -2.28 -13.03
CA PHE A 213 1.13 -2.15 -11.94
C PHE A 213 0.59 -2.90 -10.72
N HIS A 214 1.23 -4.00 -10.36
CA HIS A 214 0.79 -4.88 -9.27
C HIS A 214 1.97 -5.40 -8.46
N GLY A 215 2.50 -4.57 -7.59
CA GLY A 215 3.51 -4.96 -6.62
C GLY A 215 2.90 -5.68 -5.41
N ALA A 216 3.74 -6.38 -4.64
CA ALA A 216 3.32 -7.06 -3.42
C ALA A 216 2.79 -6.09 -2.33
N ASN A 217 3.09 -4.81 -2.46
CA ASN A 217 2.60 -3.75 -1.58
C ASN A 217 2.42 -2.43 -2.36
N PRO A 218 1.72 -1.44 -1.80
CA PRO A 218 1.48 -0.15 -2.47
C PRO A 218 2.75 0.60 -2.87
N VAL A 219 3.82 0.46 -2.11
CA VAL A 219 5.12 1.08 -2.36
C VAL A 219 5.76 0.51 -3.61
N GLU A 220 5.79 -0.80 -3.70
CA GLU A 220 6.30 -1.52 -4.87
C GLU A 220 5.48 -1.19 -6.11
N THR A 221 4.16 -1.13 -5.98
CA THR A 221 3.29 -0.71 -7.08
C THR A 221 3.65 0.68 -7.59
N VAL A 222 3.90 1.65 -6.68
CA VAL A 222 4.37 2.99 -7.05
C VAL A 222 5.76 2.97 -7.67
N PHE A 223 6.65 2.11 -7.18
CA PHE A 223 7.98 1.96 -7.75
C PHE A 223 7.93 1.41 -9.18
N MET A 224 7.13 0.36 -9.43
CA MET A 224 6.88 -0.18 -10.77
C MET A 224 6.33 0.91 -11.71
N LEU A 225 5.34 1.67 -11.25
CA LEU A 225 4.77 2.80 -11.98
C LEU A 225 5.83 3.84 -12.40
N LEU A 226 6.79 4.15 -11.52
CA LEU A 226 7.76 5.22 -11.76
C LEU A 226 9.02 4.76 -12.51
N ARG A 227 9.33 3.45 -12.52
CA ARG A 227 10.64 2.93 -12.95
C ARG A 227 10.61 1.77 -13.95
N GLU A 228 9.65 0.85 -13.85
CA GLU A 228 9.68 -0.39 -14.64
C GLU A 228 8.79 -0.34 -15.88
N GLY A 229 7.75 0.47 -15.87
CA GLY A 229 6.72 0.51 -16.91
C GLY A 229 5.58 -0.49 -16.64
N PRO A 230 4.51 -0.43 -17.48
CA PRO A 230 3.32 -1.23 -17.27
C PRO A 230 3.53 -2.69 -17.70
N ASP A 231 2.96 -3.62 -16.93
CA ASP A 231 2.75 -4.99 -17.34
C ASP A 231 1.61 -5.05 -18.37
N LEU A 232 1.94 -5.42 -19.61
CA LEU A 232 1.02 -5.54 -20.73
C LEU A 232 0.92 -6.99 -21.23
N GLU A 233 1.25 -7.98 -20.40
CA GLU A 233 1.11 -9.39 -20.76
C GLU A 233 -0.37 -9.73 -21.04
N GLY A 234 -0.63 -10.48 -22.12
CA GLY A 234 -2.00 -10.82 -22.52
C GLY A 234 -2.80 -9.70 -23.18
N LEU A 235 -2.24 -8.49 -23.33
CA LEU A 235 -2.94 -7.39 -24.01
C LEU A 235 -3.06 -7.64 -25.52
N PRO A 236 -4.27 -7.63 -26.11
CA PRO A 236 -4.46 -7.74 -27.55
C PRO A 236 -3.70 -6.64 -28.32
N ASP A 237 -2.94 -7.03 -29.37
CA ASP A 237 -2.12 -6.09 -30.16
C ASP A 237 -2.92 -4.92 -30.74
N GLU A 238 -4.17 -5.15 -31.09
CA GLU A 238 -5.06 -4.12 -31.62
C GLU A 238 -5.49 -3.03 -30.60
N LEU A 239 -5.32 -3.27 -29.31
CA LEU A 239 -5.56 -2.28 -28.23
C LEU A 239 -4.27 -1.57 -27.82
N ARG A 240 -3.12 -2.13 -28.13
CA ARG A 240 -1.81 -1.63 -27.67
C ARG A 240 -1.58 -0.16 -28.04
N PRO A 241 -1.81 0.32 -29.29
CA PRO A 241 -1.57 1.72 -29.61
C PRO A 241 -2.45 2.70 -28.82
N LEU A 242 -3.72 2.34 -28.57
CA LEU A 242 -4.63 3.14 -27.77
C LEU A 242 -4.14 3.25 -26.32
N ILE A 243 -3.80 2.12 -25.71
CA ILE A 243 -3.43 2.04 -24.29
C ILE A 243 -2.08 2.71 -24.05
N GLU A 244 -1.07 2.46 -24.90
CA GLU A 244 0.25 3.09 -24.80
C GLU A 244 0.18 4.61 -24.99
N SER A 245 -0.73 5.12 -25.83
CA SER A 245 -0.94 6.56 -25.96
C SER A 245 -1.48 7.20 -24.68
N CYS A 246 -2.41 6.53 -24.00
CA CYS A 246 -2.95 6.97 -22.70
C CYS A 246 -1.91 6.92 -21.59
N MET A 247 -1.01 5.93 -21.62
CA MET A 247 -0.06 5.62 -20.55
C MET A 247 1.34 6.23 -20.75
N GLN A 248 1.45 7.29 -21.59
CA GLN A 248 2.69 8.05 -21.72
C GLN A 248 3.13 8.60 -20.35
N MET A 249 4.43 8.50 -20.04
CA MET A 249 4.97 8.96 -18.75
C MET A 249 4.80 10.48 -18.58
N GLU A 250 5.02 11.23 -19.68
CA GLU A 250 4.84 12.69 -19.68
C GLU A 250 3.36 13.03 -19.94
N PRO A 251 2.70 13.80 -19.04
CA PRO A 251 1.27 14.14 -19.17
C PRO A 251 0.91 14.86 -20.49
N THR A 252 1.83 15.67 -21.02
CA THR A 252 1.63 16.42 -22.27
C THR A 252 1.63 15.54 -23.53
N GLY A 253 2.14 14.32 -23.45
CA GLY A 253 2.13 13.35 -24.56
C GLY A 253 0.84 12.55 -24.65
N ARG A 254 -0.05 12.63 -23.67
CA ARG A 254 -1.30 11.90 -23.63
C ARG A 254 -2.40 12.62 -24.41
N PRO A 255 -3.26 11.88 -25.15
CA PRO A 255 -4.38 12.47 -25.85
C PRO A 255 -5.38 13.10 -24.86
N ASN A 256 -6.10 14.14 -25.27
CA ASN A 256 -7.24 14.59 -24.49
C ASN A 256 -8.47 13.68 -24.73
N PRO A 257 -9.49 13.71 -23.87
CA PRO A 257 -10.66 12.82 -24.00
C PRO A 257 -11.42 12.95 -25.33
N ALA A 258 -11.47 14.15 -25.95
CA ALA A 258 -12.12 14.36 -27.25
C ALA A 258 -11.31 13.71 -28.38
N ASP A 259 -9.98 13.78 -28.36
CA ASP A 259 -9.12 13.12 -29.34
C ASP A 259 -9.24 11.59 -29.24
N LEU A 260 -9.37 11.05 -28.01
CA LEU A 260 -9.62 9.62 -27.80
C LEU A 260 -10.95 9.18 -28.43
N GLN A 261 -12.02 9.96 -28.28
CA GLN A 261 -13.29 9.67 -28.93
C GLN A 261 -13.17 9.71 -30.46
N ALA A 262 -12.47 10.69 -31.01
CA ALA A 262 -12.24 10.79 -32.45
C ALA A 262 -11.43 9.60 -33.00
N GLN A 263 -10.44 9.10 -32.27
CA GLN A 263 -9.67 7.92 -32.61
C GLN A 263 -10.50 6.63 -32.55
N LEU A 264 -11.41 6.52 -31.59
CA LEU A 264 -12.23 5.33 -31.39
C LEU A 264 -13.44 5.25 -32.35
N ALA A 265 -14.00 6.37 -32.76
CA ALA A 265 -15.21 6.44 -33.59
C ALA A 265 -15.14 5.54 -34.86
N PRO A 266 -14.07 5.48 -35.67
CA PRO A 266 -13.98 4.60 -36.84
C PRO A 266 -14.07 3.11 -36.49
N HIS A 267 -13.59 2.72 -35.31
CA HIS A 267 -13.58 1.35 -34.83
C HIS A 267 -14.92 0.91 -34.22
N LEU A 268 -15.75 1.86 -33.81
CA LEU A 268 -17.06 1.58 -33.21
C LEU A 268 -18.16 1.44 -34.27
N PHE A 269 -18.09 2.28 -35.34
CA PHE A 269 -19.14 2.38 -36.35
C PHE A 269 -18.75 1.79 -37.73
N GLY A 270 -17.51 1.26 -37.90
CA GLY A 270 -16.98 0.82 -39.18
C GLY A 270 -17.31 -0.61 -39.59
N SER A 271 -17.83 -1.47 -38.76
CA SER A 271 -18.28 -2.81 -39.08
C SER A 271 -19.80 -2.80 -39.21
N GLY A 272 -20.31 -2.95 -40.44
CA GLY A 272 -21.73 -2.97 -40.78
C GLY A 272 -22.53 -3.98 -39.98
N SER A 273 -22.78 -3.67 -38.76
CA SER A 273 -23.76 -4.33 -37.90
C SER A 273 -25.13 -3.75 -38.21
N ASP A 274 -26.01 -4.56 -38.75
CA ASP A 274 -27.43 -4.24 -38.95
C ASP A 274 -27.98 -3.56 -37.69
N ASP A 275 -28.80 -2.52 -37.88
CA ASP A 275 -29.42 -1.63 -36.89
C ASP A 275 -30.42 -2.35 -35.93
N SER A 276 -30.36 -3.68 -35.84
CA SER A 276 -31.21 -4.56 -35.02
C SER A 276 -30.54 -5.05 -33.74
N GLY A 277 -29.32 -4.51 -33.37
CA GLY A 277 -28.59 -4.89 -32.18
C GLY A 277 -29.22 -4.32 -30.89
N THR A 278 -29.43 -5.17 -29.89
CA THR A 278 -29.77 -4.75 -28.53
C THR A 278 -28.71 -3.83 -27.98
N ALA A 279 -29.07 -2.86 -27.14
CA ALA A 279 -28.13 -1.91 -26.52
C ALA A 279 -26.95 -2.58 -25.77
N SER A 280 -27.05 -3.86 -25.48
CA SER A 280 -26.03 -4.68 -24.80
C SER A 280 -25.10 -5.47 -25.75
N ALA A 281 -25.20 -5.27 -27.08
CA ALA A 281 -24.45 -6.07 -28.07
C ALA A 281 -22.91 -5.96 -27.93
N TRP A 282 -22.43 -4.93 -27.26
CA TRP A 282 -21.01 -4.71 -26.97
C TRP A 282 -20.47 -5.54 -25.79
N LEU A 283 -21.35 -6.09 -24.96
CA LEU A 283 -20.98 -6.82 -23.73
C LEU A 283 -20.95 -8.34 -23.94
N PRO A 284 -20.06 -9.07 -23.26
CA PRO A 284 -20.14 -10.52 -23.17
C PRO A 284 -21.47 -10.97 -22.56
N GLU A 285 -22.04 -12.06 -23.03
CA GLU A 285 -23.36 -12.58 -22.59
C GLU A 285 -23.43 -12.79 -21.06
N ARG A 286 -22.32 -13.27 -20.44
CA ARG A 286 -22.23 -13.45 -18.98
C ARG A 286 -22.30 -12.12 -18.23
N ALA A 287 -21.72 -11.05 -18.78
CA ALA A 287 -21.77 -9.72 -18.19
C ALA A 287 -23.20 -9.14 -18.25
N VAL A 288 -23.92 -9.35 -19.36
CA VAL A 288 -25.34 -8.97 -19.48
C VAL A 288 -26.18 -9.66 -18.39
N GLY A 289 -25.99 -10.96 -18.18
CA GLY A 289 -26.69 -11.70 -17.11
C GLY A 289 -26.40 -11.17 -15.71
N LEU A 290 -25.15 -10.73 -15.45
CA LEU A 290 -24.79 -10.12 -14.17
C LEU A 290 -25.46 -8.75 -13.97
N ILE A 291 -25.51 -7.92 -15.02
CA ILE A 291 -26.18 -6.62 -15.01
C ILE A 291 -27.68 -6.79 -14.73
N GLU A 292 -28.34 -7.72 -15.41
CA GLU A 292 -29.75 -8.03 -15.19
C GLU A 292 -30.04 -8.52 -13.76
N SER A 293 -29.17 -9.37 -13.21
CA SER A 293 -29.32 -9.87 -11.84
C SER A 293 -29.24 -8.75 -10.81
N ARG A 294 -28.32 -7.79 -11.01
CA ARG A 294 -28.18 -6.60 -10.14
C ARG A 294 -29.39 -5.67 -10.26
N ARG A 295 -29.90 -5.45 -11.46
CA ARG A 295 -31.09 -4.64 -11.71
C ARG A 295 -32.34 -5.22 -11.02
N ASN A 296 -32.47 -6.55 -11.05
CA ASN A 296 -33.60 -7.25 -10.48
C ASN A 296 -33.49 -7.54 -8.96
N GLY A 297 -32.39 -7.12 -8.31
CA GLY A 297 -32.19 -7.29 -6.86
C GLY A 297 -31.99 -8.73 -6.39
N ARG A 298 -31.65 -9.65 -7.29
CA ARG A 298 -31.31 -11.04 -6.96
C ARG A 298 -29.84 -11.14 -6.57
N PRO A 299 -29.48 -11.79 -5.43
CA PRO A 299 -28.08 -12.11 -5.15
C PRO A 299 -27.59 -13.11 -6.20
N ALA A 300 -26.36 -12.90 -6.71
CA ALA A 300 -25.70 -13.82 -7.63
C ALA A 300 -25.56 -15.19 -6.95
N GLY A 301 -26.33 -16.18 -7.43
CA GLY A 301 -26.24 -17.56 -6.97
C GLY A 301 -24.97 -18.21 -7.54
N LYS A 302 -24.18 -18.87 -6.67
CA LYS A 302 -23.07 -19.74 -7.11
C LYS A 302 -23.60 -20.77 -8.12
N PRO A 303 -22.88 -21.05 -9.23
CA PRO A 303 -23.28 -22.06 -10.19
C PRO A 303 -23.26 -23.45 -9.53
N ALA A 304 -24.38 -24.16 -9.62
CA ALA A 304 -24.46 -25.55 -9.21
C ALA A 304 -23.78 -26.46 -10.25
N PRO A 305 -23.08 -27.54 -9.84
CA PRO A 305 -22.46 -28.46 -10.78
C PRO A 305 -23.49 -29.30 -11.54
N GLY A 306 -23.23 -29.46 -12.81
CA GLY A 306 -24.00 -30.05 -13.89
C GLY A 306 -24.95 -31.19 -13.58
N ALA A 307 -26.13 -31.11 -14.18
CA ALA A 307 -27.01 -32.23 -14.41
C ALA A 307 -27.36 -32.31 -15.90
N GLY A 308 -27.19 -33.51 -16.42
CA GLY A 308 -27.22 -33.84 -17.83
C GLY A 308 -28.59 -33.72 -18.53
N ARG A 309 -28.47 -33.69 -19.82
CA ARG A 309 -29.55 -33.67 -20.81
C ARG A 309 -30.50 -34.85 -20.70
N SER A 310 -31.82 -34.60 -20.77
CA SER A 310 -32.77 -35.48 -21.44
C SER A 310 -34.05 -34.71 -21.87
N GLY A 311 -34.33 -34.74 -23.07
CA GLY A 311 -35.38 -34.97 -24.03
C GLY A 311 -36.80 -34.42 -23.80
N GLY A 312 -37.22 -33.56 -24.73
CA GLY A 312 -38.45 -33.78 -25.48
C GLY A 312 -39.82 -33.39 -24.83
N GLY A 313 -40.49 -32.37 -25.38
CA GLY A 313 -41.89 -32.13 -25.15
C GLY A 313 -42.44 -30.85 -25.78
N ARG A 314 -43.36 -31.03 -26.74
CA ARG A 314 -43.98 -30.05 -27.63
C ARG A 314 -45.08 -29.21 -26.98
N PRO A 315 -45.62 -28.13 -27.60
CA PRO A 315 -46.16 -26.93 -26.95
C PRO A 315 -47.68 -26.86 -26.76
N ALA A 316 -48.14 -25.96 -25.94
CA ALA A 316 -49.55 -25.56 -25.81
C ALA A 316 -49.72 -24.03 -25.90
N PRO A 317 -50.90 -23.52 -26.27
CA PRO A 317 -51.12 -22.29 -27.03
C PRO A 317 -51.35 -21.04 -26.15
N GLY A 318 -51.11 -19.86 -26.75
CA GLY A 318 -51.13 -18.56 -26.10
C GLY A 318 -52.55 -17.95 -25.90
N PRO A 319 -52.64 -16.89 -25.11
CA PRO A 319 -53.81 -16.04 -25.02
C PRO A 319 -53.69 -14.72 -25.79
N ALA A 320 -54.83 -14.16 -26.13
CA ALA A 320 -55.16 -13.09 -27.03
C ALA A 320 -54.83 -11.65 -26.56
N PRO A 321 -54.88 -10.64 -27.45
CA PRO A 321 -54.26 -9.33 -27.28
C PRO A 321 -55.06 -8.30 -26.48
N GLY A 322 -54.39 -7.41 -25.80
CA GLY A 322 -54.95 -6.25 -25.11
C GLY A 322 -54.73 -4.93 -25.86
N PRO A 323 -55.38 -3.82 -25.48
CA PRO A 323 -55.71 -2.70 -26.34
C PRO A 323 -54.60 -1.66 -26.54
N ALA A 324 -54.76 -0.89 -27.63
CA ALA A 324 -53.83 0.09 -28.18
C ALA A 324 -53.58 1.36 -27.31
N PRO A 325 -52.45 2.06 -27.52
CA PRO A 325 -52.08 3.24 -26.73
C PRO A 325 -52.65 4.56 -27.27
N ILE A 326 -52.83 5.51 -26.34
CA ILE A 326 -53.33 6.88 -26.53
C ILE A 326 -52.17 7.81 -26.97
N PRO A 327 -52.43 8.78 -27.92
CA PRO A 327 -51.38 9.68 -28.41
C PRO A 327 -51.08 10.86 -27.47
N PRO A 328 -49.86 11.48 -27.56
CA PRO A 328 -49.44 12.56 -26.69
C PRO A 328 -49.95 13.96 -27.15
N PRO A 329 -50.06 14.95 -26.26
CA PRO A 329 -50.49 16.30 -26.57
C PRO A 329 -49.37 17.17 -27.20
N PRO A 330 -49.69 18.27 -27.87
CA PRO A 330 -48.77 19.05 -28.69
C PRO A 330 -47.82 19.97 -27.90
N SER A 331 -46.61 20.14 -28.44
CA SER A 331 -45.55 21.02 -27.99
C SER A 331 -45.80 22.52 -28.26
N HIS A 332 -45.52 23.37 -27.29
CA HIS A 332 -45.43 24.81 -27.46
C HIS A 332 -43.95 25.20 -27.43
N ASP A 333 -43.50 25.91 -28.50
CA ASP A 333 -42.18 26.54 -28.61
C ASP A 333 -42.11 27.84 -27.76
N PRO A 334 -41.02 28.15 -27.12
CA PRO A 334 -40.76 29.48 -26.59
C PRO A 334 -39.81 30.31 -27.50
N VAL A 335 -40.22 31.54 -27.71
CA VAL A 335 -39.60 32.61 -28.45
C VAL A 335 -38.27 33.03 -27.77
N VAL A 336 -37.25 33.23 -28.63
CA VAL A 336 -35.94 33.79 -28.26
C VAL A 336 -35.96 35.31 -28.42
N PRO A 337 -35.43 36.14 -27.51
CA PRO A 337 -35.01 37.51 -27.78
C PRO A 337 -33.50 37.64 -27.98
N ALA A 338 -33.10 38.44 -28.95
CA ALA A 338 -31.75 38.72 -29.36
C ALA A 338 -30.95 39.70 -28.44
N PRO A 339 -29.59 39.74 -28.53
CA PRO A 339 -28.74 40.42 -27.55
C PRO A 339 -28.54 41.93 -27.86
N ALA A 340 -28.44 42.72 -26.78
CA ALA A 340 -28.04 44.09 -26.81
C ALA A 340 -26.51 44.27 -26.59
N SER A 341 -25.90 45.08 -27.48
CA SER A 341 -24.53 45.52 -27.46
C SER A 341 -24.28 46.56 -26.37
N VAL A 342 -23.17 46.49 -25.62
CA VAL A 342 -22.65 47.63 -24.85
C VAL A 342 -21.15 47.77 -25.03
N VAL A 343 -20.79 49.01 -25.28
CA VAL A 343 -19.54 49.66 -25.67
C VAL A 343 -18.53 49.68 -24.50
N ALA A 344 -17.25 49.56 -24.81
CA ALA A 344 -16.11 49.80 -23.93
C ALA A 344 -15.77 51.28 -23.81
N PRO A 345 -15.12 51.74 -22.75
CA PRO A 345 -14.18 52.86 -22.89
C PRO A 345 -12.74 52.47 -22.47
N ALA A 346 -11.84 53.14 -23.22
CA ALA A 346 -10.39 53.05 -23.10
C ALA A 346 -9.85 53.98 -21.99
N GLY A 347 -8.62 53.68 -21.53
CA GLY A 347 -7.76 54.75 -21.02
C GLY A 347 -6.86 54.40 -19.86
N GLY A 348 -5.56 54.45 -20.09
CA GLY A 348 -4.56 55.07 -19.26
C GLY A 348 -3.58 54.20 -18.48
N GLY A 349 -2.34 54.01 -18.99
CA GLY A 349 -1.21 53.62 -18.17
C GLY A 349 -0.62 54.79 -17.36
N PRO A 350 0.38 54.56 -16.53
CA PRO A 350 1.75 54.67 -17.00
C PRO A 350 2.77 53.67 -16.36
N ASP A 351 3.80 53.44 -17.15
CA ASP A 351 5.21 53.16 -16.93
C ASP A 351 5.79 53.21 -15.52
N THR A 352 6.55 52.17 -15.18
CA THR A 352 7.87 52.30 -14.54
C THR A 352 8.71 51.03 -14.81
N GLY A 353 9.91 51.26 -15.34
CA GLY A 353 10.87 50.27 -15.81
C GLY A 353 11.72 49.60 -14.72
N PRO A 354 12.61 48.70 -15.13
CA PRO A 354 13.29 47.76 -14.24
C PRO A 354 14.63 48.28 -13.65
N VAL A 355 14.89 47.92 -12.40
CA VAL A 355 16.20 48.12 -11.77
C VAL A 355 17.01 46.82 -11.90
N GLN A 356 18.14 46.92 -12.59
CA GLN A 356 19.19 45.89 -12.62
C GLN A 356 20.02 45.98 -11.34
N LEU A 357 20.32 44.81 -10.75
CA LEU A 357 21.44 44.63 -9.84
C LEU A 357 22.33 43.47 -10.33
N ALA A 358 23.57 43.84 -10.59
CA ALA A 358 24.62 42.96 -11.05
C ALA A 358 25.17 42.09 -9.88
N GLY A 359 25.35 40.79 -10.14
CA GLY A 359 26.04 39.87 -9.24
C GLY A 359 26.92 38.90 -10.03
N ALA A 360 28.18 38.79 -9.63
CA ALA A 360 29.28 38.18 -10.32
C ALA A 360 29.14 36.69 -10.64
N GLN A 361 29.51 36.30 -11.86
CA GLN A 361 29.66 34.91 -12.30
C GLN A 361 30.99 34.32 -11.85
N VAL A 362 30.98 33.12 -11.29
CA VAL A 362 32.11 32.21 -11.11
C VAL A 362 32.00 31.13 -12.17
N PRO A 363 33.02 30.78 -12.96
CA PRO A 363 32.90 29.81 -14.04
C PRO A 363 32.98 28.37 -13.51
N ILE A 364 31.96 27.57 -13.84
CA ILE A 364 31.94 26.12 -13.63
C ILE A 364 32.39 25.45 -14.94
N GLY A 365 33.46 24.67 -14.86
CA GLY A 365 33.98 23.87 -15.98
C GLY A 365 33.03 22.69 -16.29
N PRO A 366 33.05 22.16 -17.52
CA PRO A 366 32.10 21.15 -17.96
C PRO A 366 32.42 19.77 -17.37
N GLY A 367 31.44 19.19 -16.65
CA GLY A 367 31.45 17.79 -16.25
C GLY A 367 31.18 16.86 -17.44
N PRO A 368 31.49 15.57 -17.36
CA PRO A 368 31.40 14.65 -18.49
C PRO A 368 29.96 14.39 -18.93
N ARG A 369 29.79 14.26 -20.23
CA ARG A 369 28.48 14.07 -20.89
C ARG A 369 27.97 12.64 -20.69
N VAL A 370 26.66 12.51 -20.56
CA VAL A 370 25.87 11.29 -20.34
C VAL A 370 26.03 10.20 -21.42
N ALA A 371 26.79 10.45 -22.50
CA ALA A 371 27.03 9.48 -23.58
C ALA A 371 28.07 8.39 -23.23
N ASP A 372 28.94 8.61 -22.25
CA ASP A 372 30.04 7.69 -21.97
C ASP A 372 29.69 6.56 -20.98
N VAL A 373 28.54 6.62 -20.34
CA VAL A 373 28.10 5.61 -19.37
C VAL A 373 27.39 4.43 -20.04
N ARG A 374 26.92 4.59 -21.28
CA ARG A 374 26.23 3.50 -22.03
C ARG A 374 27.16 2.47 -22.68
N ALA A 375 28.44 2.77 -22.82
CA ALA A 375 29.38 1.86 -23.51
C ALA A 375 30.03 0.80 -22.59
N ALA A 376 29.96 0.95 -21.27
CA ALA A 376 30.55 0.02 -20.30
C ALA A 376 29.61 -1.11 -19.84
N ALA A 377 28.31 -1.04 -20.14
CA ALA A 377 27.30 -2.00 -19.67
C ALA A 377 27.07 -3.22 -20.58
N VAL A 378 27.82 -3.36 -21.69
CA VAL A 378 27.53 -4.38 -22.74
C VAL A 378 28.51 -5.58 -22.74
N LYS A 379 29.33 -5.79 -21.71
CA LYS A 379 30.28 -6.92 -21.67
C LYS A 379 30.30 -7.70 -20.35
N ALA A 380 29.14 -8.13 -19.88
CA ALA A 380 29.09 -9.27 -18.95
C ALA A 380 28.02 -10.24 -19.44
N PRO A 381 28.31 -11.52 -19.62
CA PRO A 381 27.28 -12.50 -19.96
C PRO A 381 26.30 -12.66 -18.79
N PRO A 382 25.02 -12.94 -19.06
CA PRO A 382 24.01 -13.10 -18.01
C PRO A 382 24.37 -14.29 -17.11
N PRO A 383 24.22 -14.17 -15.79
CA PRO A 383 24.57 -15.24 -14.85
C PRO A 383 23.54 -16.37 -14.75
N GLU A 384 22.60 -16.46 -15.67
CA GLU A 384 21.44 -17.38 -15.54
C GLU A 384 21.73 -18.87 -15.67
N ALA A 385 22.83 -19.28 -16.33
CA ALA A 385 23.06 -20.70 -16.61
C ALA A 385 23.81 -21.49 -15.53
N ALA A 386 24.46 -20.82 -14.56
CA ALA A 386 25.33 -21.48 -13.58
C ALA A 386 24.69 -21.72 -12.22
N LEU A 387 23.57 -21.11 -11.89
CA LEU A 387 22.99 -21.08 -10.54
C LEU A 387 21.82 -22.04 -10.31
N ALA A 388 21.17 -22.52 -11.36
CA ALA A 388 20.03 -23.46 -11.24
C ALA A 388 20.41 -24.83 -10.65
N ALA A 389 21.71 -25.18 -10.63
CA ALA A 389 22.19 -26.48 -10.14
C ALA A 389 22.55 -26.52 -8.66
N SER A 390 22.57 -25.38 -7.95
CA SER A 390 23.12 -25.30 -6.57
C SER A 390 22.09 -25.40 -5.43
N TRP A 391 20.79 -25.31 -5.74
CA TRP A 391 19.74 -25.42 -4.72
C TRP A 391 19.22 -26.84 -4.58
N SER A 392 19.53 -27.53 -3.46
CA SER A 392 19.01 -28.88 -3.18
C SER A 392 17.62 -28.81 -2.57
N LYS A 393 16.67 -29.51 -3.17
CA LYS A 393 15.37 -29.83 -2.54
C LYS A 393 15.63 -30.76 -1.33
N PRO A 394 14.90 -30.63 -0.22
CA PRO A 394 15.00 -31.60 0.87
C PRO A 394 14.65 -33.01 0.35
N ARG A 395 15.56 -33.97 0.49
CA ARG A 395 15.31 -35.37 0.14
C ARG A 395 14.55 -36.05 1.29
N PRO A 396 13.61 -36.96 1.02
CA PRO A 396 13.03 -37.86 2.02
C PRO A 396 14.13 -38.79 2.56
N GLY A 397 14.17 -38.98 3.88
CA GLY A 397 15.22 -39.66 4.58
C GLY A 397 15.50 -41.11 4.14
N VAL A 398 16.77 -41.44 4.09
CA VAL A 398 17.28 -42.80 4.06
C VAL A 398 18.15 -42.98 5.33
N ASN A 399 17.81 -43.97 6.15
CA ASN A 399 18.59 -44.41 7.30
C ASN A 399 19.98 -44.88 6.86
N GLY A 400 21.03 -44.50 7.60
CA GLY A 400 22.36 -45.01 7.37
C GLY A 400 23.34 -44.66 8.48
N THR A 401 23.53 -45.62 9.41
CA THR A 401 24.71 -45.97 10.20
C THR A 401 25.70 -44.91 10.68
N GLU A 402 25.86 -44.87 12.00
CA GLU A 402 26.91 -44.18 12.76
C GLU A 402 28.35 -44.57 12.36
N PRO A 403 29.32 -43.66 12.51
CA PRO A 403 30.69 -44.06 12.79
C PRO A 403 31.19 -43.54 14.16
N ALA A 404 32.09 -44.30 14.66
CA ALA A 404 32.69 -44.45 15.96
C ALA A 404 33.25 -43.19 16.67
N VAL A 405 33.25 -43.34 18.00
CA VAL A 405 33.67 -42.42 19.07
C VAL A 405 35.19 -42.21 19.08
N GLY A 406 35.61 -40.93 19.17
CA GLY A 406 36.94 -40.51 19.62
C GLY A 406 36.83 -39.70 20.94
N PRO A 407 37.87 -39.53 21.76
CA PRO A 407 37.73 -39.30 23.19
C PRO A 407 37.31 -37.89 23.58
N ALA A 408 36.50 -37.82 24.64
CA ALA A 408 35.83 -36.70 25.22
C ALA A 408 36.77 -35.61 25.75
N VAL A 409 36.46 -34.34 25.29
CA VAL A 409 36.85 -33.14 26.02
C VAL A 409 35.67 -32.76 26.90
N ALA A 410 35.90 -32.44 28.15
CA ALA A 410 34.88 -32.16 29.17
C ALA A 410 33.97 -31.00 28.72
N ALA A 411 32.67 -31.26 28.71
CA ALA A 411 31.62 -30.32 28.42
C ALA A 411 31.49 -29.27 29.55
N PRO A 412 31.18 -27.98 29.20
CA PRO A 412 30.75 -27.00 30.18
C PRO A 412 29.40 -27.46 30.81
N PRO A 413 29.06 -26.99 32.03
CA PRO A 413 27.84 -27.41 32.69
C PRO A 413 26.61 -27.07 31.83
N ALA A 414 25.70 -28.05 31.74
CA ALA A 414 24.46 -27.93 31.02
C ALA A 414 23.67 -26.68 31.48
N PRO A 415 23.05 -25.92 30.58
CA PRO A 415 22.13 -24.88 30.99
C PRO A 415 20.98 -25.53 31.76
N VAL A 416 20.64 -24.92 32.89
CA VAL A 416 19.49 -25.31 33.70
C VAL A 416 18.25 -25.25 32.78
N ALA A 417 17.59 -26.38 32.62
CA ALA A 417 16.33 -26.46 31.89
C ALA A 417 15.36 -25.42 32.49
N PRO A 418 14.69 -24.61 31.68
CA PRO A 418 13.65 -23.73 32.18
C PRO A 418 12.57 -24.58 32.87
N PRO A 419 11.96 -24.07 33.95
CA PRO A 419 10.90 -24.82 34.65
C PRO A 419 9.82 -25.16 33.61
N GLU A 420 9.43 -26.42 33.54
CA GLU A 420 8.28 -26.87 32.77
C GLU A 420 7.09 -25.99 33.16
N ALA A 421 6.67 -25.09 32.27
CA ALA A 421 5.51 -24.24 32.45
C ALA A 421 4.26 -25.11 32.43
N SER A 422 3.95 -25.65 33.61
CA SER A 422 2.77 -26.48 33.84
C SER A 422 1.52 -25.63 33.63
N GLY A 423 0.92 -25.70 32.43
CA GLY A 423 -0.41 -25.19 32.20
C GLY A 423 -0.60 -24.24 31.05
N TRP A 424 0.47 -23.72 30.38
CA TRP A 424 0.31 -22.88 29.22
C TRP A 424 -0.29 -23.64 28.02
N ARG A 425 -1.25 -23.01 27.31
CA ARG A 425 -1.88 -23.58 26.10
C ARG A 425 -1.92 -22.55 24.99
N PRO A 426 -1.76 -22.97 23.73
CA PRO A 426 -1.96 -22.08 22.58
C PRO A 426 -3.31 -21.39 22.65
N TRP A 427 -3.32 -20.09 22.33
CA TRP A 427 -4.53 -19.29 22.34
C TRP A 427 -4.67 -18.40 21.10
N ARG A 428 -5.89 -17.95 20.85
CA ARG A 428 -6.22 -16.99 19.81
C ARG A 428 -7.14 -15.93 20.41
N PHE A 429 -6.83 -14.67 20.15
CA PHE A 429 -7.67 -13.55 20.53
C PHE A 429 -8.20 -12.85 19.28
N ARG A 430 -9.53 -12.67 19.18
CA ARG A 430 -10.16 -11.95 18.07
C ARG A 430 -10.43 -10.50 18.45
N MET A 431 -9.99 -9.58 17.60
CA MET A 431 -10.22 -8.16 17.72
C MET A 431 -11.51 -7.72 17.03
N SER A 432 -12.00 -6.53 17.36
CA SER A 432 -13.15 -5.91 16.69
C SER A 432 -12.78 -5.39 15.30
N ASN A 433 -11.54 -4.93 15.12
CA ASN A 433 -11.02 -4.32 13.89
C ASN A 433 -9.85 -5.15 13.34
N ASP A 434 -9.38 -4.77 12.15
CA ASP A 434 -8.23 -5.41 11.52
C ASP A 434 -6.98 -5.22 12.38
N VAL A 435 -6.12 -6.24 12.42
CA VAL A 435 -4.86 -6.25 13.16
C VAL A 435 -3.74 -5.97 12.19
N TRP A 436 -2.85 -5.07 12.55
CA TRP A 436 -1.79 -4.61 11.64
C TRP A 436 -0.42 -4.71 12.29
N GLY A 437 0.57 -5.05 11.46
CA GLY A 437 1.96 -5.04 11.85
C GLY A 437 2.40 -6.19 12.75
N THR A 438 3.56 -6.02 13.31
CA THR A 438 4.26 -6.96 14.17
C THR A 438 3.82 -6.76 15.63
N PRO A 439 3.46 -7.83 16.37
CA PRO A 439 3.17 -7.71 17.79
C PRO A 439 4.43 -7.32 18.57
N SER A 440 4.28 -6.54 19.64
CA SER A 440 5.35 -6.23 20.58
C SER A 440 5.12 -7.03 21.87
N VAL A 441 6.14 -7.73 22.33
CA VAL A 441 6.04 -8.52 23.59
C VAL A 441 7.01 -7.92 24.59
N ALA A 442 6.47 -7.54 25.75
CA ALA A 442 7.26 -7.02 26.86
C ALA A 442 6.66 -7.51 28.18
N ASP A 443 7.50 -7.95 29.10
CA ASP A 443 7.11 -8.57 30.37
C ASP A 443 6.12 -9.73 30.12
N ASP A 444 4.94 -9.69 30.74
CA ASP A 444 3.89 -10.71 30.63
C ASP A 444 2.79 -10.31 29.64
N LEU A 445 3.01 -9.34 28.77
CA LEU A 445 2.00 -8.77 27.88
C LEU A 445 2.42 -8.75 26.42
N VAL A 446 1.45 -9.01 25.55
CA VAL A 446 1.54 -8.83 24.09
C VAL A 446 0.76 -7.57 23.73
N TYR A 447 1.44 -6.60 23.15
CA TYR A 447 0.84 -5.36 22.66
C TYR A 447 0.62 -5.46 21.17
N VAL A 448 -0.59 -5.15 20.74
CA VAL A 448 -1.00 -5.22 19.34
C VAL A 448 -1.83 -3.99 19.00
N THR A 449 -1.60 -3.42 17.82
CA THR A 449 -2.37 -2.32 17.30
C THR A 449 -3.47 -2.80 16.35
N SER A 450 -4.67 -2.29 16.58
CA SER A 450 -5.88 -2.55 15.79
C SER A 450 -6.75 -1.29 15.80
N PHE A 451 -6.25 -0.18 15.31
CA PHE A 451 -6.66 1.19 15.62
C PHE A 451 -6.36 1.56 17.07
N GLU A 452 -6.85 0.78 18.05
CA GLU A 452 -6.50 0.93 19.47
C GLU A 452 -5.29 0.04 19.80
N VAL A 453 -4.57 0.35 20.89
CA VAL A 453 -3.59 -0.57 21.48
C VAL A 453 -4.31 -1.56 22.37
N HIS A 454 -4.08 -2.83 22.16
CA HIS A 454 -4.56 -3.91 22.99
C HIS A 454 -3.38 -4.55 23.73
N ALA A 455 -3.47 -4.67 25.05
CA ALA A 455 -2.56 -5.45 25.87
C ALA A 455 -3.21 -6.78 26.22
N LEU A 456 -2.59 -7.89 25.77
CA LEU A 456 -3.06 -9.25 26.01
C LEU A 456 -2.09 -9.96 26.94
N ASP A 457 -2.61 -10.69 27.90
CA ASP A 457 -1.82 -11.51 28.82
C ASP A 457 -1.16 -12.69 28.06
N VAL A 458 0.14 -12.82 28.17
CA VAL A 458 0.95 -13.85 27.46
C VAL A 458 0.48 -15.27 27.79
N GLY A 459 0.12 -15.53 29.06
CA GLY A 459 -0.26 -16.86 29.51
C GLY A 459 -1.64 -17.31 29.06
N THR A 460 -2.60 -16.39 28.99
CA THR A 460 -4.02 -16.69 28.80
C THR A 460 -4.64 -16.12 27.54
N GLY A 461 -4.00 -15.17 26.90
CA GLY A 461 -4.55 -14.40 25.78
C GLY A 461 -5.72 -13.47 26.17
N ARG A 462 -6.01 -13.33 27.46
CA ARG A 462 -7.07 -12.41 27.91
C ARG A 462 -6.59 -11.00 27.80
N ARG A 463 -7.47 -10.12 27.31
CA ARG A 463 -7.18 -8.69 27.23
C ARG A 463 -7.15 -8.10 28.64
N ARG A 464 -6.03 -7.47 29.00
CA ARG A 464 -5.86 -6.69 30.22
C ARG A 464 -6.54 -5.35 30.10
N PHE A 465 -6.20 -4.62 29.04
CA PHE A 465 -6.82 -3.35 28.72
C PHE A 465 -6.80 -3.13 27.19
N LYS A 466 -7.51 -2.11 26.75
CA LYS A 466 -7.37 -1.47 25.43
C LYS A 466 -7.45 0.04 25.60
N THR A 467 -6.75 0.77 24.75
CA THR A 467 -6.85 2.23 24.71
C THR A 467 -8.21 2.65 24.14
N ARG A 468 -8.60 3.90 24.43
CA ARG A 468 -9.79 4.51 23.83
C ARG A 468 -9.46 5.17 22.50
N ASP A 469 -8.21 5.62 22.36
CA ASP A 469 -7.74 6.40 21.24
C ASP A 469 -7.02 5.52 20.24
N VAL A 470 -7.02 5.97 19.00
CA VAL A 470 -6.29 5.37 17.88
C VAL A 470 -4.79 5.52 18.13
N ALA A 471 -4.02 4.50 17.80
CA ALA A 471 -2.56 4.55 17.84
C ALA A 471 -2.00 4.19 16.46
N TRP A 472 -1.62 5.21 15.71
CA TRP A 472 -0.96 5.03 14.41
C TRP A 472 0.51 4.63 14.54
N SER A 473 1.16 5.13 15.59
CA SER A 473 2.52 4.75 15.95
C SER A 473 2.59 4.45 17.45
N MET A 474 3.42 3.48 17.80
CA MET A 474 3.55 3.01 19.17
C MET A 474 4.97 2.53 19.43
N ALA A 475 5.48 2.81 20.62
CA ALA A 475 6.70 2.23 21.17
C ALA A 475 6.47 1.84 22.63
N VAL A 476 6.98 0.68 23.02
CA VAL A 476 6.97 0.22 24.42
C VAL A 476 8.38 0.29 24.94
N ALA A 477 8.59 1.11 25.98
CA ALA A 477 9.91 1.28 26.60
C ALA A 477 9.77 1.67 28.07
N ASP A 478 10.69 1.21 28.91
CA ASP A 478 10.80 1.58 30.32
C ASP A 478 9.46 1.45 31.10
N GLY A 479 8.69 0.37 30.84
CA GLY A 479 7.40 0.12 31.47
C GLY A 479 6.27 1.07 31.06
N ARG A 480 6.41 1.76 29.91
CA ARG A 480 5.42 2.69 29.34
C ARG A 480 5.13 2.35 27.88
N ILE A 481 3.91 2.63 27.48
CA ILE A 481 3.48 2.69 26.09
C ILE A 481 3.44 4.16 25.69
N HIS A 482 4.24 4.53 24.73
CA HIS A 482 4.16 5.82 24.06
C HIS A 482 3.45 5.63 22.73
N ALA A 483 2.42 6.40 22.46
CA ALA A 483 1.63 6.24 21.25
C ALA A 483 1.11 7.60 20.75
N SER A 484 0.78 7.65 19.46
CA SER A 484 0.21 8.83 18.82
C SER A 484 -0.95 8.45 17.89
N ASP A 485 -2.03 9.25 17.95
CA ASP A 485 -3.14 9.23 17.00
C ASP A 485 -2.91 10.20 15.81
N GLY A 486 -1.69 10.76 15.73
CA GLY A 486 -1.27 11.77 14.77
C GLY A 486 -1.14 13.14 15.46
N PRO A 487 -2.22 13.87 15.74
CA PRO A 487 -2.14 15.16 16.41
C PRO A 487 -1.94 15.07 17.93
N THR A 488 -2.23 13.92 18.55
CA THR A 488 -2.05 13.72 20.01
C THR A 488 -0.91 12.73 20.26
N LEU A 489 -0.04 13.07 21.20
CA LEU A 489 0.96 12.17 21.75
C LEU A 489 0.59 11.85 23.19
N PHE A 490 0.63 10.58 23.58
CA PHE A 490 0.26 10.16 24.92
C PHE A 490 1.13 9.00 25.42
N ALA A 491 1.23 8.89 26.74
CA ALA A 491 1.88 7.77 27.41
C ALA A 491 0.95 7.11 28.41
N LEU A 492 1.00 5.79 28.42
CA LEU A 492 0.25 4.94 29.34
C LEU A 492 1.21 4.09 30.15
N GLU A 493 0.81 3.73 31.35
CA GLU A 493 1.46 2.68 32.11
C GLU A 493 1.24 1.33 31.38
N ALA A 494 2.32 0.57 31.16
CA ALA A 494 2.29 -0.58 30.26
C ALA A 494 1.43 -1.74 30.76
N ARG A 495 1.33 -1.97 32.08
CA ARG A 495 0.61 -3.11 32.65
C ARG A 495 -0.88 -2.93 32.80
N GLU A 496 -1.32 -1.71 33.15
CA GLU A 496 -2.71 -1.42 33.47
C GLU A 496 -3.38 -0.48 32.46
N GLY A 497 -2.58 0.17 31.59
CA GLY A 497 -3.07 1.12 30.61
C GLY A 497 -3.55 2.43 31.22
N ALA A 498 -3.09 2.76 32.42
CA ALA A 498 -3.41 4.02 33.06
C ALA A 498 -2.75 5.20 32.33
N ASP A 499 -3.50 6.27 32.08
CA ASP A 499 -2.96 7.50 31.49
C ASP A 499 -1.87 8.10 32.38
N LEU A 500 -0.67 8.28 31.86
CA LEU A 500 0.43 8.98 32.54
C LEU A 500 0.47 10.45 32.15
N TRP A 501 0.43 10.72 30.87
CA TRP A 501 0.34 12.08 30.32
C TRP A 501 -0.22 12.05 28.89
N ARG A 502 -0.76 13.20 28.46
CA ARG A 502 -1.34 13.41 27.14
C ARG A 502 -1.15 14.86 26.73
N LEU A 503 -0.81 15.09 25.45
CA LEU A 503 -0.62 16.42 24.90
C LEU A 503 -1.02 16.49 23.43
N GLN A 504 -1.31 17.68 22.95
CA GLN A 504 -1.48 17.96 21.52
C GLN A 504 -0.13 18.34 20.93
N THR A 505 0.18 17.79 19.77
CA THR A 505 1.38 18.13 19.01
C THR A 505 1.04 19.20 17.96
N ASP A 506 2.00 20.07 17.65
CA ASP A 506 1.81 21.16 16.70
C ASP A 506 1.68 20.65 15.24
N ALA A 507 2.12 19.40 14.96
CA ALA A 507 2.04 18.75 13.67
C ALA A 507 1.75 17.26 13.82
N TRP A 508 1.23 16.64 12.77
CA TRP A 508 0.91 15.21 12.73
C TRP A 508 2.16 14.35 12.92
N VAL A 509 2.15 13.49 13.94
CA VAL A 509 3.22 12.51 14.20
C VAL A 509 3.03 11.30 13.28
N TYR A 510 4.02 11.00 12.43
CA TYR A 510 4.01 9.84 11.54
C TYR A 510 4.93 8.71 12.03
N ALA A 511 5.91 9.01 12.86
CA ALA A 511 6.85 8.04 13.41
C ALA A 511 7.16 8.38 14.87
N LEU A 512 7.37 7.34 15.67
CA LEU A 512 7.67 7.46 17.09
C LEU A 512 8.64 6.37 17.52
N GLN A 513 9.67 6.76 18.27
CA GLN A 513 10.55 5.84 18.97
C GLN A 513 10.75 6.30 20.42
N ALA A 514 10.97 5.35 21.32
CA ALA A 514 11.20 5.64 22.74
C ALA A 514 12.36 4.80 23.29
N GLY A 515 13.15 5.39 24.17
CA GLY A 515 14.23 4.69 24.86
C GLY A 515 15.05 5.64 25.72
N ARG A 516 15.65 5.11 26.79
CA ARG A 516 16.51 5.88 27.72
C ARG A 516 15.86 7.15 28.24
N GLY A 517 14.56 7.12 28.55
CA GLY A 517 13.83 8.25 29.11
C GLY A 517 13.45 9.34 28.11
N THR A 518 13.68 9.14 26.81
CA THR A 518 13.34 10.10 25.75
C THR A 518 12.39 9.47 24.74
N VAL A 519 11.38 10.23 24.31
CA VAL A 519 10.54 9.90 23.15
C VAL A 519 10.92 10.83 22.00
N VAL A 520 11.11 10.26 20.81
CA VAL A 520 11.43 11.04 19.60
C VAL A 520 10.33 10.81 18.58
N THR A 521 9.80 11.89 18.02
CA THR A 521 8.75 11.86 17.02
C THR A 521 9.21 12.50 15.72
N GLY A 522 8.84 11.89 14.59
CA GLY A 522 8.87 12.50 13.27
C GLY A 522 7.51 13.12 12.99
N THR A 523 7.48 14.40 12.60
CA THR A 523 6.24 15.13 12.33
C THR A 523 6.14 15.55 10.87
N ARG A 524 4.92 15.59 10.34
CA ARG A 524 4.67 16.04 8.96
C ARG A 524 5.16 17.45 8.73
N GLY A 525 5.68 17.70 7.52
CA GLY A 525 6.32 18.96 7.17
C GLY A 525 7.81 19.01 7.49
N GLY A 526 8.44 17.83 7.70
CA GLY A 526 9.88 17.70 7.90
C GLY A 526 10.33 17.99 9.33
N GLY A 527 9.41 17.95 10.31
CA GLY A 527 9.73 18.20 11.72
C GLY A 527 10.21 16.95 12.46
N ALA A 528 10.96 17.19 13.54
CA ALA A 528 11.27 16.18 14.55
C ALA A 528 11.23 16.81 15.94
N GLN A 529 10.77 16.06 16.92
CA GLN A 529 10.61 16.56 18.30
C GLN A 529 11.13 15.52 19.30
N GLY A 530 11.80 15.99 20.35
CA GLY A 530 12.18 15.19 21.51
C GLY A 530 11.36 15.54 22.73
N TRP A 531 10.95 14.51 23.46
CA TRP A 531 10.07 14.62 24.63
C TRP A 531 10.64 13.84 25.81
N GLU A 532 10.47 14.35 27.03
CA GLU A 532 10.78 13.61 28.25
C GLU A 532 9.73 12.47 28.41
N ALA A 533 10.17 11.23 28.38
CA ALA A 533 9.29 10.07 28.41
C ALA A 533 8.40 9.97 29.65
N SER A 534 8.87 10.51 30.79
CA SER A 534 8.15 10.43 32.05
C SER A 534 7.06 11.48 32.23
N THR A 535 7.21 12.66 31.63
CA THR A 535 6.34 13.83 31.88
C THR A 535 5.64 14.33 30.61
N GLY A 536 6.10 13.95 29.40
CA GLY A 536 5.63 14.55 28.15
C GLY A 536 6.13 15.96 27.91
N GLN A 537 7.09 16.47 28.70
CA GLN A 537 7.67 17.80 28.45
C GLN A 537 8.46 17.80 27.15
N LYS A 538 8.19 18.77 26.27
CA LYS A 538 9.00 18.99 25.06
C LYS A 538 10.42 19.40 25.45
N LEU A 539 11.40 18.64 25.00
CA LEU A 539 12.82 18.90 25.24
C LEU A 539 13.41 19.77 24.13
N TRP A 540 13.12 19.44 22.88
CA TRP A 540 13.59 20.15 21.70
C TRP A 540 12.65 19.94 20.51
N GLU A 541 12.82 20.78 19.50
CA GLU A 541 12.05 20.72 18.25
C GLU A 541 12.89 21.21 17.07
N ILE A 542 12.78 20.51 15.95
CA ILE A 542 13.32 20.89 14.65
C ILE A 542 12.15 21.11 13.71
N THR A 543 12.12 22.27 13.05
CA THR A 543 11.07 22.65 12.09
C THR A 543 11.71 23.22 10.82
N GLY A 544 10.94 23.22 9.71
CA GLY A 544 11.35 23.84 8.47
C GLY A 544 12.36 23.05 7.65
N CYS A 545 12.66 21.81 8.01
CA CYS A 545 13.47 20.91 7.22
C CYS A 545 12.64 20.23 6.13
N GLN A 546 13.30 19.85 5.03
CA GLN A 546 12.67 19.00 4.00
C GLN A 546 12.91 17.53 4.28
N THR A 547 11.84 16.74 4.29
CA THR A 547 11.88 15.28 4.25
C THR A 547 11.15 14.79 3.01
N ASP A 548 11.78 13.87 2.28
CA ASP A 548 11.18 13.30 1.06
C ASP A 548 10.20 12.17 1.39
N PHE A 549 10.35 11.54 2.56
CA PHE A 549 9.51 10.46 3.05
C PHE A 549 9.06 10.70 4.50
N GLU A 550 7.76 10.68 4.72
CA GLU A 550 7.13 10.81 6.04
C GLU A 550 6.40 9.50 6.39
N SER A 551 7.20 8.44 6.59
CA SER A 551 6.71 7.10 6.94
C SER A 551 7.42 6.59 8.19
N PRO A 552 6.84 5.64 8.93
CA PRO A 552 7.48 5.06 10.12
C PRO A 552 8.88 4.52 9.84
N GLU A 553 9.09 3.96 8.65
CA GLU A 553 10.36 3.35 8.23
C GLU A 553 11.44 4.39 7.88
N ALA A 554 11.02 5.60 7.50
CA ALA A 554 11.92 6.73 7.21
C ALA A 554 12.00 7.71 8.37
N GLY A 555 11.31 7.43 9.46
CA GLY A 555 11.27 8.25 10.67
C GLY A 555 12.61 8.24 11.42
N PRO A 556 12.67 8.99 12.53
CA PRO A 556 13.85 9.05 13.36
C PRO A 556 14.22 7.66 13.91
N ALA A 557 15.49 7.30 13.84
CA ALA A 557 16.04 6.11 14.47
C ALA A 557 16.74 6.52 15.78
N LEU A 558 16.30 5.96 16.91
CA LEU A 558 16.87 6.23 18.23
C LEU A 558 17.75 5.07 18.68
N HIS A 559 19.01 5.34 18.96
CA HIS A 559 19.94 4.35 19.48
C HIS A 559 20.97 5.00 20.41
N ASP A 560 21.13 4.43 21.59
CA ASP A 560 22.14 4.83 22.58
C ASP A 560 22.17 6.34 22.89
N GLY A 561 20.99 6.99 22.92
CA GLY A 561 20.86 8.42 23.19
C GLY A 561 21.27 9.29 21.99
N THR A 562 21.36 8.71 20.80
CA THR A 562 21.55 9.42 19.52
C THR A 562 20.33 9.22 18.64
N VAL A 563 19.84 10.30 18.03
CA VAL A 563 18.75 10.28 17.05
C VAL A 563 19.35 10.47 15.66
N TYR A 564 19.05 9.59 14.75
CA TYR A 564 19.46 9.67 13.36
C TYR A 564 18.26 10.08 12.51
N LEU A 565 18.42 11.11 11.66
CA LEU A 565 17.39 11.69 10.83
C LEU A 565 17.89 11.87 9.40
N TRP A 566 17.02 11.60 8.42
CA TRP A 566 17.27 11.98 7.04
C TRP A 566 16.44 13.21 6.67
N GLN A 567 17.06 14.37 6.66
CA GLN A 567 16.44 15.66 6.40
C GLN A 567 17.37 16.54 5.55
N ASP A 568 16.81 17.40 4.68
CA ASP A 568 17.56 18.33 3.83
C ASP A 568 18.68 17.65 3.00
N ALA A 569 18.38 16.45 2.45
CA ALA A 569 19.36 15.61 1.74
C ALA A 569 20.59 15.21 2.59
N ARG A 570 20.48 15.28 3.92
CA ARG A 570 21.56 14.94 4.86
C ARG A 570 21.10 13.89 5.86
N LEU A 571 21.99 12.99 6.21
CA LEU A 571 21.86 12.18 7.40
C LEU A 571 22.42 12.99 8.59
N ARG A 572 21.60 13.23 9.59
CA ARG A 572 21.94 14.00 10.80
C ARG A 572 21.92 13.09 12.02
N ALA A 573 22.90 13.25 12.89
CA ALA A 573 22.92 12.60 14.20
C ALA A 573 22.79 13.67 15.28
N LEU A 574 21.78 13.54 16.13
CA LEU A 574 21.47 14.49 17.19
C LEU A 574 21.59 13.82 18.54
N ASP A 575 21.89 14.62 19.56
CA ASP A 575 21.71 14.18 20.94
C ASP A 575 20.21 14.03 21.24
N ALA A 576 19.79 12.86 21.72
CA ALA A 576 18.38 12.57 21.92
C ALA A 576 17.72 13.46 22.97
N ARG A 577 18.48 13.96 23.96
CA ARG A 577 17.95 14.74 25.06
C ARG A 577 17.96 16.24 24.81
N THR A 578 18.99 16.74 24.12
CA THR A 578 19.15 18.19 23.87
C THR A 578 18.75 18.61 22.47
N GLY A 579 18.73 17.71 21.51
CA GLY A 579 18.49 18.03 20.09
C GLY A 579 19.72 18.62 19.37
N ASP A 580 20.83 18.75 20.06
CA ASP A 580 22.06 19.31 19.48
C ASP A 580 22.61 18.38 18.39
N GLU A 581 22.93 18.94 17.23
CA GLU A 581 23.55 18.19 16.14
C GLU A 581 24.99 17.80 16.50
N ARG A 582 25.24 16.49 16.63
CA ARG A 582 26.57 15.93 16.83
C ARG A 582 27.38 15.95 15.54
N TRP A 583 26.74 15.56 14.45
CA TRP A 583 27.31 15.59 13.10
C TRP A 583 26.20 15.48 12.04
N SER A 584 26.56 15.82 10.80
CA SER A 584 25.70 15.57 9.63
C SER A 584 26.55 15.18 8.41
N TYR A 585 25.97 14.29 7.57
CA TYR A 585 26.61 13.76 6.37
C TYR A 585 25.71 13.99 5.15
N PRO A 586 26.23 14.52 4.01
CA PRO A 586 25.45 14.73 2.79
C PRO A 586 25.17 13.37 2.11
N ILE A 587 23.97 12.84 2.23
CA ILE A 587 23.61 11.54 1.69
C ILE A 587 22.87 11.64 0.35
N GLY A 588 22.24 12.77 0.10
CA GLY A 588 21.41 13.04 -1.08
C GLY A 588 19.92 13.07 -0.77
N ASP A 589 19.16 13.65 -1.69
CA ASP A 589 17.69 13.67 -1.69
C ASP A 589 17.10 12.34 -2.19
N ALA A 590 15.77 12.23 -2.24
CA ALA A 590 15.09 11.03 -2.72
C ALA A 590 15.49 10.66 -4.15
N ALA A 591 15.66 11.64 -5.04
CA ALA A 591 16.08 11.37 -6.43
C ALA A 591 17.49 10.75 -6.49
N SER A 592 18.42 11.28 -5.70
CA SER A 592 19.79 10.75 -5.58
C SER A 592 19.84 9.37 -4.91
N CYS A 593 18.85 9.07 -4.07
CA CYS A 593 18.70 7.78 -3.38
C CYS A 593 17.76 6.81 -4.13
N GLY A 594 17.56 7.00 -5.45
CA GLY A 594 16.80 6.09 -6.28
C GLY A 594 15.27 6.09 -6.04
N GLY A 595 14.73 7.11 -5.36
CA GLY A 595 13.31 7.23 -5.04
C GLY A 595 12.86 6.34 -3.88
N VAL A 596 13.80 5.83 -3.07
CA VAL A 596 13.53 4.98 -1.91
C VAL A 596 14.01 5.64 -0.62
N PRO A 597 13.36 5.36 0.53
CA PRO A 597 13.79 5.92 1.81
C PRO A 597 15.18 5.39 2.22
N VAL A 598 15.96 6.28 2.81
CA VAL A 598 17.22 5.90 3.46
C VAL A 598 16.90 5.05 4.68
N ARG A 599 17.55 3.90 4.80
CA ARG A 599 17.41 2.98 5.92
C ARG A 599 18.65 3.05 6.81
N ILE A 600 18.45 3.14 8.10
CA ILE A 600 19.50 3.41 9.08
C ILE A 600 19.54 2.30 10.11
N THR A 601 20.70 1.66 10.29
CA THR A 601 20.93 0.61 11.28
C THR A 601 22.14 0.98 12.15
N PRO A 602 21.93 1.56 13.33
CA PRO A 602 23.00 1.73 14.31
C PRO A 602 23.48 0.35 14.79
N ALA A 603 24.79 0.20 14.96
CA ALA A 603 25.40 -1.06 15.32
C ALA A 603 26.28 -0.96 16.57
N THR A 604 26.56 -2.10 17.19
CA THR A 604 27.33 -2.19 18.46
C THR A 604 28.84 -2.06 18.28
N ASP A 605 29.31 -1.98 17.04
CA ASP A 605 30.74 -1.85 16.69
C ASP A 605 31.21 -0.39 16.56
N GLY A 606 30.37 0.58 16.89
CA GLY A 606 30.66 2.01 16.80
C GLY A 606 30.39 2.63 15.43
N TYR A 607 29.67 1.91 14.54
CA TYR A 607 29.28 2.41 13.22
C TYR A 607 27.78 2.43 13.06
N VAL A 608 27.31 3.30 12.15
CA VAL A 608 25.95 3.31 11.63
C VAL A 608 25.99 2.85 10.18
N TYR A 609 25.30 1.77 9.89
CA TYR A 609 25.16 1.26 8.54
C TYR A 609 23.92 1.84 7.88
N VAL A 610 24.08 2.35 6.68
CA VAL A 610 23.02 3.10 5.98
C VAL A 610 22.88 2.58 4.57
N SER A 611 21.68 2.20 4.17
CA SER A 611 21.35 1.98 2.75
C SER A 611 20.64 3.20 2.18
N ALA A 612 21.18 3.73 1.07
CA ALA A 612 20.71 4.94 0.40
C ALA A 612 20.68 4.72 -1.12
N GLY A 613 19.55 4.30 -1.63
CA GLY A 613 19.43 3.87 -3.03
C GLY A 613 20.25 2.63 -3.33
N THR A 614 21.20 2.72 -4.26
CA THR A 614 22.14 1.64 -4.62
C THR A 614 23.35 1.56 -3.69
N ARG A 615 23.50 2.50 -2.75
CA ARG A 615 24.69 2.64 -1.91
C ARG A 615 24.46 2.09 -0.50
N VAL A 616 25.48 1.46 0.05
CA VAL A 616 25.62 1.13 1.48
C VAL A 616 26.82 1.87 2.05
N LEU A 617 26.64 2.52 3.19
CA LEU A 617 27.68 3.30 3.84
C LEU A 617 27.86 2.80 5.28
N ALA A 618 29.09 2.82 5.77
CA ALA A 618 29.42 2.73 7.19
C ALA A 618 29.94 4.08 7.67
N LEU A 619 29.24 4.69 8.62
CA LEU A 619 29.57 5.97 9.20
C LEU A 619 29.99 5.80 10.67
N ASP A 620 31.01 6.47 11.09
CA ASP A 620 31.41 6.52 12.49
C ASP A 620 30.33 7.19 13.35
N VAL A 621 29.94 6.56 14.45
CA VAL A 621 28.85 7.06 15.31
C VAL A 621 29.22 8.41 15.97
N ALA A 622 30.51 8.61 16.29
CA ALA A 622 30.95 9.80 17.02
C ALA A 622 31.18 11.02 16.10
N ALA A 623 31.70 10.81 14.90
CA ALA A 623 32.15 11.88 14.02
C ALA A 623 31.41 11.95 12.67
N GLY A 624 30.62 10.94 12.32
CA GLY A 624 29.90 10.90 11.04
C GLY A 624 30.79 10.74 9.81
N HIS A 625 32.06 10.37 9.99
CA HIS A 625 32.96 10.13 8.88
C HIS A 625 32.67 8.79 8.22
N VAL A 626 32.68 8.77 6.87
CA VAL A 626 32.53 7.52 6.12
C VAL A 626 33.79 6.68 6.27
N LYS A 627 33.64 5.48 6.81
CA LYS A 627 34.69 4.48 6.86
C LYS A 627 34.86 3.79 5.53
N TRP A 628 33.75 3.36 4.96
CA TRP A 628 33.67 2.75 3.65
C TRP A 628 32.28 2.95 3.01
N HIS A 629 32.22 2.77 1.71
CA HIS A 629 30.97 2.69 0.97
C HIS A 629 31.02 1.54 -0.03
N PHE A 630 29.87 0.98 -0.33
CA PHE A 630 29.64 -0.07 -1.33
C PHE A 630 28.51 0.37 -2.26
N GLU A 631 28.59 0.02 -3.54
CA GLU A 631 27.56 0.31 -4.53
C GLU A 631 27.11 -0.96 -5.24
N ALA A 632 25.80 -1.19 -5.23
CA ALA A 632 25.12 -2.32 -5.90
C ALA A 632 24.52 -1.90 -7.24
N PRO A 633 24.22 -2.85 -8.12
CA PRO A 633 23.52 -2.58 -9.38
C PRO A 633 22.06 -2.14 -9.22
N ALA A 634 21.42 -2.48 -8.09
CA ALA A 634 20.03 -2.17 -7.81
C ALA A 634 19.85 -1.53 -6.42
N VAL A 635 18.70 -0.88 -6.21
CA VAL A 635 18.38 -0.20 -4.96
C VAL A 635 18.11 -1.17 -3.82
N PHE A 636 18.42 -0.75 -2.61
CA PHE A 636 18.09 -1.46 -1.38
C PHE A 636 16.80 -0.90 -0.79
N LEU A 637 15.85 -1.78 -0.48
CA LEU A 637 14.58 -1.40 0.17
C LEU A 637 14.60 -1.66 1.68
N SER A 638 15.41 -2.62 2.12
CA SER A 638 15.53 -3.02 3.51
C SER A 638 16.74 -2.37 4.22
N PRO A 639 16.70 -2.24 5.56
CA PRO A 639 17.86 -1.80 6.31
C PRO A 639 18.98 -2.86 6.26
N PRO A 640 20.26 -2.44 6.33
CA PRO A 640 21.39 -3.36 6.49
C PRO A 640 21.27 -4.14 7.82
N THR A 641 21.67 -5.39 7.84
CA THR A 641 21.77 -6.20 9.06
C THR A 641 23.24 -6.39 9.43
N PHE A 642 23.64 -5.89 10.59
CA PHE A 642 25.00 -6.07 11.11
C PHE A 642 25.09 -7.29 12.04
N VAL A 643 26.15 -8.09 11.87
CA VAL A 643 26.47 -9.22 12.71
C VAL A 643 27.90 -9.08 13.25
N PRO A 644 28.08 -8.99 14.57
CA PRO A 644 29.43 -8.85 15.15
C PRO A 644 30.25 -10.13 15.02
N GLY A 645 31.57 -10.02 15.04
CA GLY A 645 32.44 -11.18 15.28
C GLY A 645 32.28 -11.74 16.71
N PRO A 646 32.59 -13.01 16.98
CA PRO A 646 33.34 -13.96 16.14
C PRO A 646 32.51 -14.85 15.21
N ALA A 647 31.20 -14.74 15.21
CA ALA A 647 30.32 -15.53 14.33
C ALA A 647 30.71 -15.36 12.85
N VAL A 648 31.16 -14.16 12.49
CA VAL A 648 31.76 -13.83 11.20
C VAL A 648 33.04 -13.06 11.48
N THR A 649 34.20 -13.57 11.08
CA THR A 649 35.51 -12.92 11.33
C THR A 649 35.48 -11.46 10.86
N GLY A 650 35.72 -10.52 11.79
CA GLY A 650 35.70 -9.09 11.52
C GLY A 650 34.30 -8.45 11.46
N GLY A 651 33.22 -9.21 11.67
CA GLY A 651 31.85 -8.76 11.50
C GLY A 651 31.39 -8.78 10.04
N GLY A 652 30.10 -8.82 9.83
CA GLY A 652 29.48 -8.83 8.50
C GLY A 652 28.26 -7.91 8.40
N VAL A 653 28.05 -7.31 7.24
CA VAL A 653 26.87 -6.52 6.91
C VAL A 653 26.12 -7.23 5.79
N TYR A 654 24.87 -7.57 6.05
CA TYR A 654 24.05 -8.37 5.15
C TYR A 654 22.83 -7.56 4.70
N LEU A 655 22.49 -7.64 3.41
CA LEU A 655 21.34 -6.96 2.84
C LEU A 655 20.96 -7.61 1.49
N ALA A 656 19.76 -7.35 1.04
CA ALA A 656 19.27 -7.79 -0.27
C ALA A 656 18.85 -6.59 -1.11
N ASP A 657 19.20 -6.59 -2.39
CA ASP A 657 18.76 -5.57 -3.33
C ASP A 657 17.36 -5.89 -3.92
N TYR A 658 16.79 -4.92 -4.63
CA TYR A 658 15.48 -5.05 -5.27
C TYR A 658 15.41 -6.20 -6.28
N LEU A 659 16.51 -6.54 -6.93
CA LEU A 659 16.58 -7.66 -7.88
C LEU A 659 16.70 -9.04 -7.20
N GLY A 660 16.75 -9.07 -5.87
CA GLY A 660 16.83 -10.30 -5.09
C GLY A 660 18.27 -10.80 -4.90
N THR A 661 19.28 -9.99 -5.18
CA THR A 661 20.67 -10.35 -4.88
C THR A 661 20.95 -10.08 -3.40
N VAL A 662 21.39 -11.10 -2.70
CA VAL A 662 21.83 -11.03 -1.30
C VAL A 662 23.33 -10.78 -1.26
N TYR A 663 23.76 -9.78 -0.48
CA TYR A 663 25.14 -9.38 -0.30
C TYR A 663 25.60 -9.66 1.14
N ALA A 664 26.83 -10.10 1.28
CA ALA A 664 27.57 -10.10 2.53
C ALA A 664 28.81 -9.22 2.37
N LEU A 665 28.83 -8.11 3.05
CA LEU A 665 29.94 -7.17 3.04
C LEU A 665 30.79 -7.34 4.31
N ASP A 666 32.08 -7.14 4.19
CA ASP A 666 32.99 -7.06 5.33
C ASP A 666 32.71 -5.77 6.12
N ALA A 667 32.40 -5.87 7.41
CA ALA A 667 32.11 -4.71 8.24
C ALA A 667 33.34 -3.78 8.43
N THR A 668 34.58 -4.31 8.19
CA THR A 668 35.79 -3.57 8.37
C THR A 668 36.14 -2.62 7.21
N ASP A 669 35.91 -3.07 5.97
CA ASP A 669 36.31 -2.33 4.78
C ASP A 669 35.25 -2.25 3.66
N GLY A 670 34.06 -2.82 3.88
CA GLY A 670 32.94 -2.77 2.95
C GLY A 670 33.09 -3.66 1.71
N ARG A 671 34.13 -4.50 1.64
CA ARG A 671 34.34 -5.39 0.51
C ARG A 671 33.26 -6.48 0.48
N ASP A 672 32.84 -6.80 -0.74
CA ASP A 672 31.94 -7.89 -1.03
C ASP A 672 32.64 -9.23 -0.72
N ARG A 673 32.20 -9.93 0.34
CA ARG A 673 32.68 -11.29 0.65
C ARG A 673 32.05 -12.31 -0.25
N TRP A 674 30.75 -12.16 -0.49
CA TRP A 674 29.99 -12.96 -1.44
C TRP A 674 28.66 -12.27 -1.78
N ARG A 675 28.11 -12.63 -2.94
CA ARG A 675 26.77 -12.25 -3.37
C ARG A 675 26.08 -13.39 -4.07
N ILE A 676 24.81 -13.58 -3.83
CA ILE A 676 24.00 -14.66 -4.37
C ILE A 676 22.66 -14.10 -4.84
N ALA A 677 22.32 -14.33 -6.11
CA ALA A 677 21.01 -14.00 -6.63
C ALA A 677 19.97 -15.04 -6.18
N THR A 678 18.82 -14.57 -5.69
CA THR A 678 17.65 -15.39 -5.44
C THR A 678 16.70 -15.34 -6.63
N GLU A 679 15.78 -16.28 -6.74
CA GLU A 679 14.85 -16.36 -7.87
C GLU A 679 13.73 -15.31 -7.83
N SER A 680 13.54 -14.65 -6.69
CA SER A 680 12.45 -13.69 -6.49
C SER A 680 13.00 -12.29 -6.31
N ARG A 681 12.31 -11.31 -6.92
CA ARG A 681 12.61 -9.88 -6.84
C ARG A 681 11.92 -9.25 -5.63
N ALA A 682 12.32 -8.03 -5.27
CA ALA A 682 11.70 -7.17 -4.27
C ALA A 682 11.73 -7.71 -2.83
N SER A 683 12.92 -7.76 -2.21
CA SER A 683 13.05 -7.97 -0.78
C SER A 683 12.98 -6.63 -0.06
N VAL A 684 11.88 -6.40 0.65
CA VAL A 684 11.67 -5.19 1.48
C VAL A 684 12.04 -5.44 2.95
N GLU A 685 12.13 -6.72 3.33
CA GLU A 685 12.38 -7.13 4.70
C GLU A 685 13.88 -7.24 5.00
N PRO A 686 14.30 -6.92 6.23
CA PRO A 686 15.69 -7.09 6.63
C PRO A 686 16.12 -8.56 6.51
N VAL A 687 17.35 -8.75 6.08
CA VAL A 687 17.98 -10.08 6.04
C VAL A 687 18.21 -10.55 7.47
N LEU A 688 17.71 -11.71 7.82
CA LEU A 688 17.90 -12.29 9.16
C LEU A 688 19.16 -13.14 9.19
N VAL A 689 20.06 -12.86 10.13
CA VAL A 689 21.25 -13.69 10.35
C VAL A 689 21.21 -14.30 11.73
N ALA A 690 21.19 -15.63 11.78
CA ALA A 690 21.12 -16.38 13.03
C ALA A 690 21.89 -17.69 12.92
N ALA A 691 22.57 -18.10 14.00
CA ALA A 691 23.29 -19.38 14.09
C ALA A 691 24.22 -19.68 12.90
N GLY A 692 24.90 -18.65 12.36
CA GLY A 692 25.80 -18.80 11.21
C GLY A 692 25.12 -18.97 9.86
N HIS A 693 23.83 -18.73 9.78
CA HIS A 693 23.04 -18.76 8.55
C HIS A 693 22.38 -17.40 8.25
N VAL A 694 22.25 -17.13 6.97
CA VAL A 694 21.50 -15.99 6.42
C VAL A 694 20.17 -16.50 5.91
N HIS A 695 19.08 -15.93 6.40
CA HIS A 695 17.72 -16.28 5.99
C HIS A 695 17.08 -15.07 5.29
N VAL A 696 16.58 -15.29 4.07
CA VAL A 696 15.93 -14.25 3.25
C VAL A 696 14.60 -14.76 2.75
N GLY A 697 13.54 -14.07 3.10
CA GLY A 697 12.22 -14.24 2.49
C GLY A 697 12.16 -13.38 1.22
N SER A 698 11.90 -13.97 0.07
CA SER A 698 11.79 -13.27 -1.20
C SER A 698 10.66 -13.89 -2.03
N GLY A 699 9.58 -13.13 -2.25
CA GLY A 699 8.36 -13.66 -2.85
C GLY A 699 7.86 -14.89 -2.11
N LYS A 700 7.62 -15.99 -2.80
CA LYS A 700 7.17 -17.27 -2.18
C LYS A 700 8.30 -18.12 -1.60
N GLY A 701 9.55 -17.70 -1.75
CA GLY A 701 10.74 -18.49 -1.36
C GLY A 701 11.36 -18.02 -0.06
N LEU A 702 11.64 -18.93 0.87
CA LEU A 702 12.56 -18.71 1.99
C LEU A 702 13.89 -19.37 1.64
N TYR A 703 14.96 -18.58 1.59
CA TYR A 703 16.29 -19.02 1.22
C TYR A 703 17.17 -19.01 2.45
N THR A 704 17.99 -20.04 2.61
CA THR A 704 18.99 -20.12 3.67
C THR A 704 20.37 -20.35 3.08
N LEU A 705 21.29 -19.47 3.44
CA LEU A 705 22.68 -19.46 2.99
C LEU A 705 23.60 -19.58 4.21
N ASP A 706 24.80 -20.07 3.99
CA ASP A 706 25.88 -20.00 4.97
C ASP A 706 26.35 -18.55 5.12
N ALA A 707 26.41 -18.01 6.33
CA ALA A 707 26.74 -16.59 6.54
C ALA A 707 28.18 -16.23 6.15
N VAL A 708 29.10 -17.18 6.21
CA VAL A 708 30.52 -16.93 5.92
C VAL A 708 30.83 -17.09 4.43
N THR A 709 30.29 -18.15 3.82
CA THR A 709 30.65 -18.54 2.44
C THR A 709 29.60 -18.20 1.39
N GLY A 710 28.38 -17.84 1.80
CA GLY A 710 27.25 -17.64 0.89
C GLY A 710 26.72 -18.94 0.29
N THR A 711 27.25 -20.10 0.69
CA THR A 711 26.84 -21.39 0.13
C THR A 711 25.37 -21.65 0.41
N PRO A 712 24.54 -21.90 -0.61
CA PRO A 712 23.15 -22.28 -0.43
C PRO A 712 23.01 -23.55 0.39
N LYS A 713 22.20 -23.50 1.45
CA LYS A 713 21.92 -24.66 2.32
C LYS A 713 20.64 -25.35 1.93
N TRP A 714 19.56 -24.59 1.90
CA TRP A 714 18.24 -25.08 1.52
C TRP A 714 17.31 -23.93 1.12
N ARG A 715 16.25 -24.29 0.44
CA ARG A 715 15.14 -23.40 0.04
C ARG A 715 13.81 -24.05 0.37
N PHE A 716 12.88 -23.26 0.89
CA PHE A 716 11.49 -23.66 1.08
C PHE A 716 10.59 -22.79 0.21
N GLN A 717 9.55 -23.39 -0.39
CA GLN A 717 8.56 -22.71 -1.21
C GLN A 717 7.23 -22.67 -0.46
N ALA A 718 6.74 -21.48 -0.10
CA ALA A 718 5.41 -21.25 0.43
C ALA A 718 4.35 -21.25 -0.69
N GLY A 719 3.08 -21.31 -0.34
CA GLY A 719 1.97 -21.22 -1.29
C GLY A 719 1.70 -19.79 -1.79
N GLY A 720 2.00 -18.80 -0.94
CA GLY A 720 1.91 -17.35 -1.22
C GLY A 720 3.20 -16.64 -0.84
N ASP A 721 3.22 -15.32 -1.00
CA ASP A 721 4.40 -14.51 -0.70
C ASP A 721 4.65 -14.45 0.81
N ILE A 722 5.92 -14.43 1.20
CA ILE A 722 6.34 -14.31 2.60
C ILE A 722 6.10 -12.86 3.05
N VAL A 723 5.46 -12.70 4.19
CA VAL A 723 5.12 -11.40 4.78
C VAL A 723 5.91 -11.20 6.06
N GLY A 724 6.55 -10.04 6.14
CA GLY A 724 7.40 -9.69 7.28
C GLY A 724 8.72 -10.48 7.31
N ALA A 725 9.62 -10.05 8.18
CA ALA A 725 10.88 -10.75 8.39
C ALA A 725 10.62 -12.12 9.08
N PRO A 726 11.29 -13.20 8.65
CA PRO A 726 11.28 -14.44 9.40
C PRO A 726 11.88 -14.24 10.80
N SER A 727 11.43 -15.01 11.78
CA SER A 727 12.05 -15.05 13.10
C SER A 727 12.70 -16.42 13.37
N VAL A 728 13.86 -16.41 14.04
CA VAL A 728 14.60 -17.64 14.38
C VAL A 728 14.74 -17.76 15.89
N ALA A 729 14.26 -18.87 16.43
CA ALA A 729 14.45 -19.19 17.83
C ALA A 729 14.59 -20.72 18.00
N GLU A 730 15.46 -21.15 18.88
CA GLU A 730 15.66 -22.57 19.28
C GLU A 730 15.81 -23.53 18.09
N GLY A 731 16.53 -23.12 17.04
CA GLY A 731 16.77 -23.92 15.84
C GLY A 731 15.54 -24.06 14.92
N ARG A 732 14.56 -23.18 15.05
CA ARG A 732 13.34 -23.10 14.22
C ARG A 732 13.22 -21.75 13.57
N ILE A 733 12.63 -21.72 12.36
CA ILE A 733 12.30 -20.52 11.63
C ILE A 733 10.78 -20.40 11.52
N HIS A 734 10.26 -19.25 11.88
CA HIS A 734 8.84 -18.91 11.81
C HIS A 734 8.63 -17.77 10.84
N PHE A 735 7.65 -17.90 9.93
CA PHE A 735 7.30 -16.82 9.00
C PHE A 735 5.84 -16.92 8.57
N GLY A 736 5.26 -15.77 8.25
CA GLY A 736 3.91 -15.63 7.72
C GLY A 736 3.90 -15.60 6.20
N SER A 737 2.75 -15.91 5.59
CA SER A 737 2.58 -15.87 4.14
C SER A 737 1.18 -15.36 3.76
N THR A 738 1.07 -14.81 2.55
CA THR A 738 -0.21 -14.37 1.96
C THR A 738 -1.15 -15.52 1.61
N ASP A 739 -0.69 -16.76 1.66
CA ASP A 739 -1.52 -17.96 1.52
C ASP A 739 -2.33 -18.31 2.78
N HIS A 740 -2.40 -17.39 3.73
CA HIS A 740 -3.09 -17.53 5.01
C HIS A 740 -2.47 -18.57 5.96
N LEU A 741 -1.17 -18.83 5.79
CA LEU A 741 -0.46 -19.80 6.62
C LEU A 741 0.67 -19.14 7.42
N LEU A 742 0.76 -19.53 8.67
CA LEU A 742 1.96 -19.37 9.50
C LEU A 742 2.76 -20.66 9.44
N TYR A 743 4.01 -20.57 9.05
CA TYR A 743 4.92 -21.68 8.84
C TYR A 743 5.99 -21.76 9.94
N THR A 744 6.36 -22.97 10.32
CA THR A 744 7.54 -23.25 11.14
C THR A 744 8.37 -24.35 10.51
N LEU A 745 9.62 -24.03 10.24
CA LEU A 745 10.60 -24.95 9.67
C LEU A 745 11.72 -25.23 10.66
N LYS A 746 12.43 -26.34 10.48
CA LYS A 746 13.72 -26.59 11.14
C LYS A 746 14.78 -25.70 10.46
N ALA A 747 15.54 -24.94 11.23
CA ALA A 747 16.51 -23.98 10.70
C ALA A 747 17.65 -24.64 9.91
N ASP A 748 18.11 -25.83 10.32
CA ASP A 748 19.25 -26.52 9.74
C ASP A 748 18.99 -27.07 8.32
N ASP A 749 17.78 -27.63 8.08
CA ASP A 749 17.48 -28.39 6.87
C ASP A 749 16.21 -27.93 6.11
N GLY A 750 15.53 -26.89 6.59
CA GLY A 750 14.32 -26.33 5.97
C GLY A 750 13.09 -27.25 5.99
N ARG A 751 13.13 -28.36 6.76
CA ARG A 751 11.97 -29.26 6.85
C ARG A 751 10.84 -28.61 7.58
N LEU A 752 9.62 -28.71 7.03
CA LEU A 752 8.40 -28.26 7.68
C LEU A 752 8.17 -29.02 8.99
N ARG A 753 8.03 -28.28 10.09
CA ARG A 753 7.68 -28.83 11.41
C ARG A 753 6.18 -28.80 11.60
N TRP A 754 5.60 -27.63 11.46
CA TRP A 754 4.16 -27.42 11.48
C TRP A 754 3.77 -26.19 10.68
N LYS A 755 2.50 -26.11 10.33
CA LYS A 755 1.88 -24.93 9.76
C LYS A 755 0.49 -24.75 10.32
N LEU A 756 0.06 -23.49 10.49
CA LEU A 756 -1.27 -23.14 10.95
C LEU A 756 -1.99 -22.36 9.86
N ALA A 757 -3.20 -22.80 9.51
CA ALA A 757 -4.09 -22.02 8.67
C ALA A 757 -4.81 -20.97 9.51
N THR A 758 -4.64 -19.71 9.16
CA THR A 758 -5.39 -18.56 9.68
C THR A 758 -6.56 -18.23 8.77
N GLY A 759 -7.50 -17.41 9.21
CA GLY A 759 -8.64 -17.00 8.39
C GLY A 759 -8.32 -15.90 7.36
N GLY A 760 -7.10 -15.36 7.39
CA GLY A 760 -6.60 -14.30 6.50
C GLY A 760 -5.08 -14.33 6.43
N GLU A 761 -4.51 -13.48 5.59
CA GLU A 761 -3.05 -13.31 5.46
C GLU A 761 -2.42 -12.90 6.79
N ILE A 762 -1.18 -13.30 7.02
CA ILE A 762 -0.37 -12.78 8.13
C ILE A 762 0.02 -11.32 7.82
N THR A 763 0.01 -10.44 8.82
CA THR A 763 0.14 -8.99 8.62
C THR A 763 1.49 -8.39 9.02
N GLY A 764 2.40 -9.17 9.55
CA GLY A 764 3.72 -8.69 9.98
C GLY A 764 4.64 -9.83 10.35
N SER A 765 5.80 -9.49 10.89
CA SER A 765 6.78 -10.49 11.33
C SER A 765 6.25 -11.27 12.55
N PRO A 766 6.34 -12.60 12.56
CA PRO A 766 6.12 -13.37 13.80
C PRO A 766 7.17 -13.01 14.85
N VAL A 767 6.76 -12.90 16.10
CA VAL A 767 7.66 -12.66 17.24
C VAL A 767 7.73 -13.91 18.09
N VAL A 768 8.94 -14.31 18.47
CA VAL A 768 9.14 -15.47 19.34
C VAL A 768 9.73 -15.02 20.68
N GLN A 769 9.06 -15.37 21.77
CA GLN A 769 9.53 -15.12 23.11
C GLN A 769 9.14 -16.29 24.02
N ASP A 770 10.07 -16.77 24.83
CA ASP A 770 9.88 -17.83 25.82
C ASP A 770 9.20 -19.10 25.25
N GLY A 771 9.59 -19.52 24.04
CA GLY A 771 9.04 -20.69 23.37
C GLY A 771 7.64 -20.51 22.79
N VAL A 772 7.12 -19.27 22.74
CA VAL A 772 5.81 -18.92 22.15
C VAL A 772 5.99 -18.06 20.91
N VAL A 773 5.30 -18.41 19.82
CA VAL A 773 5.23 -17.64 18.58
C VAL A 773 3.97 -16.81 18.57
N TYR A 774 4.13 -15.49 18.44
CA TYR A 774 3.03 -14.54 18.30
C TYR A 774 2.94 -14.05 16.86
N ALA A 775 1.75 -14.10 16.28
CA ALA A 775 1.50 -13.61 14.91
C ALA A 775 0.14 -12.92 14.79
N CYS A 776 0.08 -11.90 13.95
CA CYS A 776 -1.13 -11.16 13.61
C CYS A 776 -1.63 -11.57 12.22
N SER A 777 -2.96 -11.58 12.03
CA SER A 777 -3.58 -11.98 10.76
C SER A 777 -4.74 -11.04 10.39
N LYS A 778 -4.97 -10.85 9.08
CA LYS A 778 -6.11 -10.10 8.52
C LYS A 778 -7.49 -10.69 8.87
N ASP A 779 -7.55 -11.86 9.48
CA ASP A 779 -8.78 -12.41 10.06
C ASP A 779 -9.19 -11.76 11.39
N ARG A 780 -8.49 -10.68 11.78
CA ARG A 780 -8.64 -9.92 13.01
C ARG A 780 -8.19 -10.68 14.26
N CYS A 781 -7.30 -11.65 14.09
CA CYS A 781 -6.84 -12.45 15.22
C CYS A 781 -5.35 -12.26 15.49
N VAL A 782 -5.02 -12.31 16.78
CA VAL A 782 -3.68 -12.56 17.30
C VAL A 782 -3.60 -14.00 17.73
N TYR A 783 -2.56 -14.68 17.30
CA TYR A 783 -2.28 -16.06 17.60
C TYR A 783 -1.06 -16.15 18.50
N ALA A 784 -1.13 -16.97 19.54
CA ALA A 784 0.01 -17.39 20.34
C ALA A 784 0.11 -18.92 20.28
N LEU A 785 1.21 -19.43 19.80
CA LEU A 785 1.41 -20.83 19.48
C LEU A 785 2.69 -21.34 20.15
N ASP A 786 2.68 -22.62 20.52
CA ASP A 786 3.91 -23.29 20.96
C ASP A 786 4.92 -23.34 19.80
N ALA A 787 6.12 -22.79 19.99
CA ALA A 787 7.12 -22.71 18.95
C ALA A 787 7.56 -24.10 18.43
N GLU A 788 7.48 -25.15 19.26
CA GLU A 788 7.83 -26.52 18.89
C GLU A 788 6.67 -27.30 18.28
N LYS A 789 5.48 -27.19 18.88
CA LYS A 789 4.33 -28.07 18.62
C LYS A 789 3.18 -27.38 17.87
N GLY A 790 3.25 -26.06 17.71
CA GLY A 790 2.16 -25.29 17.13
C GLY A 790 0.92 -25.26 18.04
N THR A 791 -0.19 -25.85 17.59
CA THR A 791 -1.43 -25.94 18.38
C THR A 791 -1.46 -27.16 19.32
N GLY A 792 -0.41 -27.98 19.33
CA GLY A 792 -0.37 -29.22 20.14
C GLY A 792 -1.25 -30.38 19.62
N THR A 793 -2.08 -30.13 18.60
CA THR A 793 -2.83 -31.19 17.91
C THR A 793 -2.14 -31.48 16.57
N ALA A 794 -1.24 -32.46 16.59
CA ALA A 794 -0.63 -33.00 15.39
C ALA A 794 -1.72 -33.62 14.49
N ARG A 795 -2.19 -32.90 13.51
CA ARG A 795 -2.79 -33.49 12.31
C ARG A 795 -1.64 -33.77 11.34
N THR A 796 -1.14 -34.99 11.37
CA THR A 796 -0.39 -35.60 10.27
C THR A 796 -1.30 -35.63 9.04
N ALA A 797 -0.83 -34.99 7.98
CA ALA A 797 -1.28 -35.22 6.61
C ALA A 797 -0.04 -35.41 5.73
#